data_52909ff81dcad06e1caec333b6dc3987
#
_entry.id   52909ff81dcad06e1caec333b6dc3987
#
_cell.length_a   1.000
_cell.length_b   1.000
_cell.length_c   1.000
_cell.angle_alpha   90.00
_cell.angle_beta   90.00
_cell.angle_gamma   90.00
#
_symmetry.space_group_name_H-M   'P 1'
#
loop_
_entity.id
_entity.type
_entity.pdbx_description
1 polymer ?
#
loop_
_entity_poly.entity_id
_entity_poly.type
_entity_poly.pdbx_seq_one_letter_code
_entity_poly.pdbx_strand_id
1 'polypeptide(L)'
;GSEMCIRDSYNEYTRLIHPARGERIKVALAPTTYALNEVVVKPKRERYKKKNNPAVEFVRKMIEHRDDYSPDERDFWQRERYEKMTFAINNFDSVKQQKWLYRKFKFLTDYVDTSAVTGKPVLAVSNRELLATDYYRKSPHSEKQWVKARRQAGVDEMLSQQGMEQAISVTMTDVDIYQNNITLFTNKFVSPLSSLGPSFYKYYLMDTLTVAGKPCVDLTFVPFNSESFGFTGHLYVMLDSTYFVRRVVMNFPQKINLNFVDYMKIEQNFDRAEDGTRQLMNESITTEFKLVDNSDGIYAKRDVYYRNYAYEPTADALQAFRKPEKVIEGMDSSAHSDAYWDANRLAEVSKKETSVDKMMAQLRSYPVYYWTEKVLKVLFTGYIPAPKEKAPLFYIGMMNTTISGNALEGVRVRAGGMTTAWLNPHLFGRGYVAYGFRDERVKGLAELEYSFHRKKEYANEFPIHSLKFRYLSDVNQYGQHYLYTSQDNVFLALKRQKDDRIGYQRKAELTYTNEFHSGFSFQVTTRLRKDESSHLIPFIRQDEDKSFVKSISTSELELKLRYAPNEKFFQTQWNRFPVSLDAPVFTLTHTMAAKGVLGGDYTYHYTEAGFQKRFWFSAFGYTDVILKAGKVWNKVPFPLLIIPNANLSLSLIHISEPTRRS
;
A
#
# COMPACT_ATOMS: atom_id res chain seq x y z
N GLY A 1 3.66 -55.01 16.69
CA GLY A 1 3.45 -54.27 15.51
C GLY A 1 4.36 -53.08 15.43
N SER A 2 5.39 -53.15 14.58
CA SER A 2 6.29 -52.02 14.35
C SER A 2 5.66 -51.11 13.28
N GLU A 3 5.32 -49.90 13.66
CA GLU A 3 5.04 -48.85 12.71
C GLU A 3 6.32 -48.49 11.97
N MET A 4 6.37 -48.82 10.69
CA MET A 4 7.46 -48.40 9.82
C MET A 4 7.05 -47.06 9.17
N CYS A 5 7.52 -45.96 9.77
CA CYS A 5 7.49 -44.66 9.10
C CYS A 5 8.57 -44.62 8.03
N ILE A 6 8.19 -44.73 6.78
CA ILE A 6 9.07 -44.38 5.65
C ILE A 6 9.08 -42.86 5.57
N ARG A 7 10.11 -42.25 6.15
CA ARG A 7 10.39 -40.82 5.98
C ARG A 7 11.28 -40.68 4.77
N ASP A 8 10.66 -40.41 3.64
CA ASP A 8 11.41 -40.12 2.42
C ASP A 8 11.70 -38.62 2.35
N SER A 9 12.88 -38.27 1.86
CA SER A 9 13.44 -36.90 1.86
C SER A 9 12.86 -35.96 0.81
N TYR A 10 11.67 -36.25 0.31
CA TYR A 10 10.91 -35.36 -0.57
C TYR A 10 9.80 -34.69 0.22
N ASN A 11 9.95 -33.39 0.45
CA ASN A 11 9.02 -32.56 1.18
C ASN A 11 7.58 -32.66 0.67
N GLU A 12 6.63 -32.81 1.60
CA GLU A 12 5.22 -32.40 1.57
C GLU A 12 4.13 -33.41 1.21
N TYR A 13 4.37 -34.72 1.05
CA TYR A 13 3.25 -35.67 1.11
C TYR A 13 3.48 -36.77 2.14
N THR A 14 3.04 -36.55 3.37
CA THR A 14 2.83 -37.65 4.33
C THR A 14 1.45 -38.26 4.07
N ARG A 15 1.40 -39.34 3.31
CA ARG A 15 0.22 -40.19 3.23
C ARG A 15 0.44 -41.35 4.18
N LEU A 16 -0.31 -41.41 5.28
CA LEU A 16 -0.38 -42.59 6.16
C LEU A 16 -1.08 -43.70 5.37
N ILE A 17 -0.31 -44.75 5.01
CA ILE A 17 -0.84 -45.96 4.40
C ILE A 17 -0.76 -47.03 5.46
N HIS A 18 -1.91 -47.54 5.88
CA HIS A 18 -1.99 -48.74 6.75
C HIS A 18 -2.14 -49.97 5.86
N PRO A 19 -1.08 -50.75 5.57
CA PRO A 19 -1.21 -51.93 4.76
C PRO A 19 -1.87 -53.06 5.60
N ALA A 20 -2.85 -53.71 5.03
CA ALA A 20 -3.33 -54.98 5.57
C ALA A 20 -2.22 -56.01 5.42
N ARG A 21 -2.10 -56.94 6.38
CA ARG A 21 -1.02 -57.93 6.51
C ARG A 21 -0.97 -58.76 5.21
N GLY A 22 0.10 -58.61 4.39
CA GLY A 22 0.36 -59.43 3.25
C GLY A 22 0.22 -58.79 1.87
N GLU A 23 -0.19 -57.51 1.75
CA GLU A 23 -0.29 -56.80 0.47
C GLU A 23 1.03 -56.12 0.04
N ARG A 24 1.41 -56.35 -1.22
CA ARG A 24 2.51 -55.58 -1.89
C ARG A 24 1.91 -54.32 -2.53
N ILE A 25 2.27 -53.16 -2.00
CA ILE A 25 1.85 -51.88 -2.51
C ILE A 25 2.94 -51.40 -3.51
N LYS A 26 2.58 -51.13 -4.77
CA LYS A 26 3.43 -50.40 -5.71
C LYS A 26 3.08 -48.90 -5.62
N VAL A 27 4.01 -48.10 -5.13
CA VAL A 27 3.86 -46.62 -5.11
C VAL A 27 4.68 -46.07 -6.26
N ALA A 28 4.01 -45.47 -7.24
CA ALA A 28 4.65 -44.71 -8.32
C ALA A 28 4.72 -43.24 -7.86
N LEU A 29 5.93 -42.73 -7.69
CA LEU A 29 6.17 -41.30 -7.42
C LEU A 29 6.41 -40.61 -8.77
N ALA A 30 5.64 -39.57 -9.08
CA ALA A 30 5.93 -38.71 -10.20
C ALA A 30 7.08 -37.77 -9.83
N PRO A 31 8.12 -37.61 -10.64
CA PRO A 31 9.17 -36.63 -10.34
C PRO A 31 8.61 -35.23 -10.45
N THR A 32 8.57 -34.50 -9.35
CA THR A 32 8.30 -33.07 -9.35
C THR A 32 9.64 -32.38 -9.52
N THR A 33 9.84 -31.71 -10.63
CA THR A 33 10.98 -30.81 -10.83
C THR A 33 10.76 -29.56 -9.99
N TYR A 34 11.13 -29.63 -8.72
CA TYR A 34 11.36 -28.41 -7.95
C TYR A 34 12.70 -27.83 -8.41
N ALA A 35 12.68 -26.60 -8.90
CA ALA A 35 13.91 -25.84 -8.93
C ALA A 35 14.44 -25.81 -7.48
N LEU A 36 15.62 -26.39 -7.28
CA LEU A 36 16.32 -26.37 -5.98
C LEU A 36 16.57 -24.92 -5.58
N ASN A 37 15.66 -24.34 -4.82
CA ASN A 37 15.70 -22.93 -4.46
C ASN A 37 16.51 -22.66 -3.20
N GLU A 38 17.04 -23.68 -2.55
CA GLU A 38 17.89 -23.46 -1.38
C GLU A 38 18.99 -24.51 -1.37
N VAL A 39 20.18 -24.11 -1.79
CA VAL A 39 21.37 -24.85 -1.43
C VAL A 39 21.58 -24.63 0.05
N VAL A 40 20.98 -25.48 0.88
CA VAL A 40 21.40 -25.61 2.26
C VAL A 40 22.79 -26.23 2.22
N VAL A 41 23.80 -25.43 2.05
CA VAL A 41 25.17 -25.82 2.32
C VAL A 41 25.20 -26.12 3.82
N LYS A 42 25.15 -27.40 4.18
CA LYS A 42 25.53 -27.85 5.52
C LYS A 42 27.04 -28.05 5.50
N PRO A 43 27.88 -27.05 5.76
CA PRO A 43 29.29 -27.28 5.97
C PRO A 43 29.42 -28.14 7.22
N LYS A 44 30.37 -29.05 7.22
CA LYS A 44 30.87 -29.67 8.48
C LYS A 44 30.95 -28.57 9.51
N ARG A 45 30.41 -28.76 10.72
CA ARG A 45 30.15 -27.83 11.84
C ARG A 45 31.33 -26.92 12.25
N GLU A 46 32.01 -26.29 11.31
CA GLU A 46 32.95 -25.23 11.64
C GLU A 46 32.19 -23.93 11.91
N ARG A 47 32.42 -23.35 13.08
CA ARG A 47 31.83 -22.07 13.46
C ARG A 47 32.29 -21.02 12.46
N TYR A 48 31.36 -20.33 11.78
CA TYR A 48 31.67 -19.25 10.85
C TYR A 48 32.61 -18.22 11.51
N LYS A 49 33.77 -17.98 10.89
CA LYS A 49 34.74 -16.98 11.33
C LYS A 49 34.71 -15.80 10.37
N LYS A 50 34.50 -14.60 10.91
CA LYS A 50 34.49 -13.36 10.12
C LYS A 50 35.92 -12.84 9.86
N LYS A 51 36.84 -13.01 10.84
CA LYS A 51 38.21 -12.55 10.76
C LYS A 51 39.00 -13.45 9.81
N ASN A 52 39.73 -12.85 8.87
CA ASN A 52 40.52 -13.52 7.84
C ASN A 52 39.69 -14.45 6.93
N ASN A 53 38.45 -14.07 6.66
CA ASN A 53 37.58 -14.78 5.74
C ASN A 53 37.69 -14.20 4.33
N PRO A 54 38.15 -14.94 3.33
CA PRO A 54 38.33 -14.45 1.95
C PRO A 54 37.05 -13.88 1.35
N ALA A 55 35.88 -14.46 1.65
CA ALA A 55 34.59 -13.97 1.18
C ALA A 55 34.25 -12.60 1.76
N VAL A 56 34.58 -12.37 3.04
CA VAL A 56 34.36 -11.06 3.69
C VAL A 56 35.29 -9.99 3.12
N GLU A 57 36.55 -10.33 2.85
CA GLU A 57 37.52 -9.43 2.22
C GLU A 57 37.11 -9.08 0.80
N PHE A 58 36.63 -10.08 0.05
CA PHE A 58 36.11 -9.90 -1.30
C PHE A 58 34.90 -8.91 -1.29
N VAL A 59 33.93 -9.11 -0.40
CA VAL A 59 32.77 -8.20 -0.27
C VAL A 59 33.20 -6.80 0.14
N ARG A 60 34.19 -6.63 1.03
CA ARG A 60 34.69 -5.29 1.38
C ARG A 60 35.21 -4.55 0.14
N LYS A 61 35.96 -5.23 -0.72
CA LYS A 61 36.42 -4.65 -1.98
C LYS A 61 35.25 -4.33 -2.92
N MET A 62 34.23 -5.18 -3.00
CA MET A 62 33.00 -4.86 -3.74
C MET A 62 32.32 -3.61 -3.22
N ILE A 63 32.26 -3.42 -1.88
CA ILE A 63 31.65 -2.24 -1.25
C ILE A 63 32.50 -0.99 -1.50
N GLU A 64 33.83 -1.09 -1.49
CA GLU A 64 34.74 0.01 -1.82
C GLU A 64 34.55 0.49 -3.27
N HIS A 65 34.33 -0.43 -4.22
CA HIS A 65 34.17 -0.13 -5.65
C HIS A 65 32.70 0.01 -6.11
N ARG A 66 31.72 -0.03 -5.21
CA ARG A 66 30.30 -0.09 -5.57
C ARG A 66 29.81 1.14 -6.34
N ASP A 67 30.38 2.30 -6.07
CA ASP A 67 29.96 3.58 -6.64
C ASP A 67 30.76 3.95 -7.90
N ASP A 68 31.92 3.29 -8.18
CA ASP A 68 32.81 3.58 -9.31
C ASP A 68 32.11 3.49 -10.68
N TYR A 69 31.12 2.62 -10.80
CA TYR A 69 30.38 2.36 -12.05
C TYR A 69 28.93 2.86 -11.99
N SER A 70 28.60 3.68 -11.01
CA SER A 70 27.22 4.15 -10.81
C SER A 70 26.77 5.06 -11.94
N PRO A 71 25.62 4.83 -12.56
CA PRO A 71 25.06 5.75 -13.56
C PRO A 71 24.69 7.10 -12.94
N ASP A 72 24.45 7.16 -11.61
CA ASP A 72 24.02 8.37 -10.88
C ASP A 72 25.20 9.36 -10.67
N GLU A 73 26.43 8.92 -10.93
CA GLU A 73 27.59 9.82 -10.96
C GLU A 73 27.62 10.70 -12.23
N ARG A 74 26.83 10.34 -13.23
CA ARG A 74 26.68 11.16 -14.43
C ARG A 74 25.71 12.31 -14.21
N ASP A 75 25.92 13.41 -14.96
CA ASP A 75 25.03 14.58 -14.90
C ASP A 75 23.62 14.26 -15.41
N PHE A 76 23.53 13.34 -16.34
CA PHE A 76 22.28 12.91 -16.96
C PHE A 76 22.37 11.47 -17.47
N TRP A 77 21.25 10.75 -17.34
CA TRP A 77 21.00 9.52 -18.10
C TRP A 77 19.51 9.36 -18.41
N GLN A 78 19.20 8.64 -19.48
CA GLN A 78 17.88 8.16 -19.83
C GLN A 78 17.93 6.72 -20.26
N ARG A 79 16.79 6.01 -20.11
CA ARG A 79 16.63 4.63 -20.57
C ARG A 79 15.16 4.37 -20.92
N GLU A 80 14.92 3.47 -21.88
CA GLU A 80 13.58 2.96 -22.12
C GLU A 80 13.28 1.83 -21.12
N ARG A 81 12.05 1.81 -20.63
CA ARG A 81 11.52 0.84 -19.67
C ARG A 81 10.31 0.15 -20.24
N TYR A 82 10.32 -1.17 -20.25
CA TYR A 82 9.16 -2.03 -20.43
C TYR A 82 8.90 -2.75 -19.12
N GLU A 83 7.72 -2.57 -18.53
CA GLU A 83 7.30 -3.23 -17.31
C GLU A 83 6.08 -4.08 -17.57
N LYS A 84 6.12 -5.31 -17.08
CA LYS A 84 5.00 -6.23 -17.08
C LYS A 84 4.72 -6.68 -15.66
N MET A 85 3.46 -6.66 -15.26
CA MET A 85 3.03 -7.11 -13.96
C MET A 85 1.83 -8.04 -14.07
N THR A 86 1.92 -9.19 -13.39
CA THR A 86 0.87 -10.21 -13.35
C THR A 86 0.44 -10.44 -11.91
N PHE A 87 -0.87 -10.39 -11.66
CA PHE A 87 -1.47 -10.85 -10.42
C PHE A 87 -2.26 -12.12 -10.67
N ALA A 88 -2.10 -13.10 -9.78
CA ALA A 88 -2.76 -14.39 -9.90
C ALA A 88 -3.27 -14.88 -8.53
N ILE A 89 -4.28 -15.72 -8.56
CA ILE A 89 -4.73 -16.49 -7.39
C ILE A 89 -3.78 -17.67 -7.25
N ASN A 90 -3.16 -17.80 -6.08
CA ASN A 90 -2.21 -18.87 -5.79
C ASN A 90 -2.93 -20.18 -5.40
N ASN A 91 -2.25 -21.32 -5.56
CA ASN A 91 -2.76 -22.66 -5.22
C ASN A 91 -4.11 -23.01 -5.91
N PHE A 92 -4.27 -22.65 -7.18
CA PHE A 92 -5.47 -23.00 -7.96
C PHE A 92 -5.40 -24.46 -8.45
N ASP A 93 -5.37 -25.38 -7.50
CA ASP A 93 -5.21 -26.83 -7.73
C ASP A 93 -6.53 -27.54 -8.07
N SER A 94 -6.45 -28.84 -8.37
CA SER A 94 -7.60 -29.67 -8.70
C SER A 94 -8.65 -29.76 -7.56
N VAL A 95 -8.24 -29.61 -6.31
CA VAL A 95 -9.14 -29.61 -5.14
C VAL A 95 -10.00 -28.35 -5.13
N LYS A 96 -9.40 -27.20 -5.44
CA LYS A 96 -10.15 -25.94 -5.57
C LYS A 96 -11.10 -25.96 -6.75
N GLN A 97 -10.67 -26.51 -7.88
CA GLN A 97 -11.47 -26.64 -9.07
C GLN A 97 -12.74 -27.49 -8.84
N GLN A 98 -12.72 -28.40 -7.86
CA GLN A 98 -13.87 -29.20 -7.44
C GLN A 98 -14.84 -28.48 -6.51
N LYS A 99 -14.47 -27.36 -5.90
CA LYS A 99 -15.39 -26.56 -5.08
C LYS A 99 -16.58 -26.10 -5.92
N TRP A 100 -17.78 -26.07 -5.30
CA TRP A 100 -19.05 -25.79 -6.01
C TRP A 100 -19.02 -24.50 -6.86
N LEU A 101 -18.28 -23.48 -6.39
CA LEU A 101 -18.13 -22.20 -7.07
C LEU A 101 -17.36 -22.36 -8.38
N TYR A 102 -16.21 -23.05 -8.37
CA TYR A 102 -15.32 -23.22 -9.53
C TYR A 102 -15.77 -24.34 -10.47
N ARG A 103 -16.54 -25.32 -9.95
CA ARG A 103 -17.05 -26.43 -10.78
C ARG A 103 -17.93 -25.96 -11.94
N LYS A 104 -18.55 -24.78 -11.83
CA LYS A 104 -19.30 -24.15 -12.92
C LYS A 104 -18.42 -23.50 -13.99
N PHE A 105 -17.15 -23.25 -13.70
CA PHE A 105 -16.19 -22.53 -14.54
C PHE A 105 -15.04 -23.42 -14.97
N LYS A 106 -15.34 -24.62 -15.51
CA LYS A 106 -14.33 -25.61 -15.91
C LYS A 106 -13.28 -25.05 -16.90
N PHE A 107 -13.67 -24.10 -17.73
CA PHE A 107 -12.78 -23.46 -18.69
C PHE A 107 -11.61 -22.72 -18.03
N LEU A 108 -11.67 -22.37 -16.73
CA LEU A 108 -10.56 -21.75 -16.01
C LEU A 108 -9.32 -22.63 -15.97
N THR A 109 -9.47 -23.95 -16.10
CA THR A 109 -8.32 -24.86 -16.15
C THR A 109 -7.37 -24.59 -17.32
N ASP A 110 -7.92 -24.07 -18.43
CA ASP A 110 -7.13 -23.76 -19.63
C ASP A 110 -6.20 -22.54 -19.43
N TYR A 111 -6.50 -21.72 -18.41
CA TYR A 111 -5.77 -20.50 -18.07
C TYR A 111 -4.84 -20.66 -16.86
N VAL A 112 -4.83 -21.83 -16.22
CA VAL A 112 -3.94 -22.10 -15.08
C VAL A 112 -2.50 -22.19 -15.58
N ASP A 113 -1.63 -21.44 -14.92
CA ASP A 113 -0.18 -21.44 -15.12
C ASP A 113 0.53 -21.96 -13.88
N THR A 114 1.84 -21.93 -13.87
CA THR A 114 2.67 -22.43 -12.76
C THR A 114 3.49 -21.29 -12.19
N SER A 115 3.50 -21.15 -10.87
CA SER A 115 4.38 -20.19 -10.20
C SER A 115 5.85 -20.48 -10.56
N ALA A 116 6.54 -19.46 -11.04
CA ALA A 116 7.97 -19.55 -11.38
C ALA A 116 8.87 -19.81 -10.15
N VAL A 117 8.30 -19.79 -8.95
CA VAL A 117 9.02 -19.84 -7.70
C VAL A 117 8.67 -21.09 -6.90
N THR A 118 7.38 -21.28 -6.62
CA THR A 118 6.93 -22.41 -5.79
C THR A 118 6.48 -23.63 -6.60
N GLY A 119 6.39 -23.51 -7.94
CA GLY A 119 5.89 -24.56 -8.81
C GLY A 119 4.40 -24.85 -8.63
N LYS A 120 3.69 -24.08 -7.83
CA LYS A 120 2.25 -24.25 -7.54
C LYS A 120 1.41 -23.71 -8.69
N PRO A 121 0.22 -24.29 -8.94
CA PRO A 121 -0.68 -23.78 -9.96
C PRO A 121 -1.23 -22.40 -9.58
N VAL A 122 -1.19 -21.46 -10.52
CA VAL A 122 -1.67 -20.09 -10.37
C VAL A 122 -2.66 -19.74 -11.47
N LEU A 123 -3.69 -18.99 -11.16
CA LEU A 123 -4.65 -18.47 -12.12
C LEU A 123 -4.48 -16.97 -12.25
N ALA A 124 -3.93 -16.51 -13.38
CA ALA A 124 -3.76 -15.09 -13.65
C ALA A 124 -5.13 -14.40 -13.74
N VAL A 125 -5.33 -13.34 -12.93
CA VAL A 125 -6.57 -12.56 -12.87
C VAL A 125 -6.40 -11.12 -13.31
N SER A 126 -5.16 -10.64 -13.39
CA SER A 126 -4.82 -9.29 -13.86
C SER A 126 -3.45 -9.26 -14.48
N ASN A 127 -3.33 -8.53 -15.58
CA ASN A 127 -2.08 -8.22 -16.27
C ASN A 127 -2.00 -6.73 -16.56
N ARG A 128 -0.79 -6.18 -16.41
CA ARG A 128 -0.46 -4.80 -16.73
C ARG A 128 0.81 -4.75 -17.56
N GLU A 129 0.83 -3.87 -18.53
CA GLU A 129 2.01 -3.55 -19.33
C GLU A 129 2.20 -2.03 -19.35
N LEU A 130 3.45 -1.60 -19.24
CA LEU A 130 3.85 -0.19 -19.26
C LEU A 130 5.08 -0.04 -20.16
N LEU A 131 5.04 0.93 -21.06
CA LEU A 131 6.19 1.43 -21.79
C LEU A 131 6.45 2.87 -21.35
N ALA A 132 7.67 3.14 -20.89
CA ALA A 132 8.05 4.47 -20.41
C ALA A 132 9.49 4.79 -20.79
N THR A 133 9.87 6.05 -20.63
CA THR A 133 11.27 6.49 -20.61
C THR A 133 11.55 7.07 -19.21
N ASP A 134 12.57 6.52 -18.54
CA ASP A 134 13.07 7.03 -17.29
C ASP A 134 14.17 8.07 -17.60
N TYR A 135 14.12 9.22 -16.91
CA TYR A 135 15.10 10.30 -16.98
C TYR A 135 15.66 10.59 -15.59
N TYR A 136 16.95 10.77 -15.54
CA TYR A 136 17.69 11.19 -14.35
C TYR A 136 18.54 12.43 -14.65
N ARG A 137 18.59 13.35 -13.71
CA ARG A 137 19.49 14.51 -13.71
C ARG A 137 20.08 14.69 -12.32
N LYS A 138 21.42 14.81 -12.26
CA LYS A 138 22.16 14.94 -11.00
C LYS A 138 21.97 16.31 -10.36
N SER A 139 22.07 17.38 -11.13
CA SER A 139 21.98 18.76 -10.60
C SER A 139 21.09 19.68 -11.47
N PRO A 140 20.04 20.32 -10.90
CA PRO A 140 19.42 19.95 -9.63
C PRO A 140 18.84 18.53 -9.70
N HIS A 141 18.97 17.75 -8.63
CA HIS A 141 18.56 16.37 -8.61
C HIS A 141 17.08 16.21 -8.99
N SER A 142 16.82 15.39 -9.99
CA SER A 142 15.45 15.13 -10.47
C SER A 142 15.37 13.81 -11.21
N GLU A 143 14.36 13.03 -10.88
CA GLU A 143 13.97 11.82 -11.59
C GLU A 143 12.59 11.99 -12.20
N LYS A 144 12.44 11.59 -13.46
CA LYS A 144 11.17 11.66 -14.18
C LYS A 144 10.91 10.37 -14.92
N GLN A 145 9.64 9.98 -15.02
CA GLN A 145 9.20 8.88 -15.85
C GLN A 145 8.14 9.37 -16.84
N TRP A 146 8.41 9.22 -18.12
CA TRP A 146 7.46 9.56 -19.19
C TRP A 146 6.80 8.30 -19.69
N VAL A 147 5.53 8.11 -19.38
CA VAL A 147 4.73 6.97 -19.81
C VAL A 147 4.31 7.17 -21.27
N LYS A 148 4.81 6.30 -22.16
CA LYS A 148 4.49 6.30 -23.60
C LYS A 148 3.23 5.49 -23.89
N ALA A 149 3.12 4.31 -23.28
CA ALA A 149 1.97 3.44 -23.45
C ALA A 149 1.67 2.66 -22.16
N ARG A 150 0.38 2.39 -21.94
CA ARG A 150 -0.12 1.61 -20.82
C ARG A 150 -1.26 0.72 -21.26
N ARG A 151 -1.23 -0.54 -20.81
CA ARG A 151 -2.31 -1.51 -21.00
C ARG A 151 -2.63 -2.18 -19.66
N GLN A 152 -3.89 -2.46 -19.45
CA GLN A 152 -4.39 -3.11 -18.25
C GLN A 152 -5.50 -4.06 -18.61
N ALA A 153 -5.46 -5.28 -18.07
CA ALA A 153 -6.39 -6.37 -18.34
C ALA A 153 -6.82 -7.06 -17.04
N GLY A 154 -8.07 -7.49 -16.96
CA GLY A 154 -8.53 -8.33 -15.87
C GLY A 154 -9.28 -7.61 -14.75
N VAL A 155 -9.10 -8.07 -13.50
CA VAL A 155 -9.81 -7.58 -12.31
C VAL A 155 -9.43 -6.14 -11.95
N ASP A 156 -8.31 -5.65 -12.46
CA ASP A 156 -7.83 -4.28 -12.24
C ASP A 156 -8.81 -3.21 -12.70
N GLU A 157 -9.71 -3.52 -13.62
CA GLU A 157 -10.80 -2.62 -14.02
C GLU A 157 -11.77 -2.31 -12.85
N MET A 158 -11.72 -3.12 -11.77
CA MET A 158 -12.56 -2.94 -10.58
C MET A 158 -11.96 -1.96 -9.57
N LEU A 159 -10.65 -1.77 -9.59
CA LEU A 159 -9.93 -0.89 -8.69
C LEU A 159 -9.61 0.42 -9.41
N SER A 160 -9.59 1.54 -8.69
CA SER A 160 -9.14 2.79 -9.29
C SER A 160 -7.69 2.64 -9.75
N GLN A 161 -7.38 3.13 -10.94
CA GLN A 161 -6.05 3.07 -11.52
C GLN A 161 -4.99 3.63 -10.56
N GLN A 162 -5.29 4.77 -9.92
CA GLN A 162 -4.40 5.41 -8.96
C GLN A 162 -4.19 4.55 -7.69
N GLY A 163 -5.25 3.94 -7.15
CA GLY A 163 -5.16 3.09 -5.98
C GLY A 163 -4.27 1.87 -6.21
N MET A 164 -4.36 1.25 -7.37
CA MET A 164 -3.54 0.10 -7.72
C MET A 164 -2.08 0.49 -7.97
N GLU A 165 -1.82 1.57 -8.69
CA GLU A 165 -0.46 2.07 -8.92
C GLU A 165 0.26 2.38 -7.61
N GLN A 166 -0.46 2.96 -6.65
CA GLN A 166 0.09 3.26 -5.35
C GLN A 166 0.34 1.99 -4.52
N ALA A 167 -0.57 0.99 -4.56
CA ALA A 167 -0.34 -0.30 -3.91
C ALA A 167 0.91 -0.99 -4.47
N ILE A 168 1.09 -0.97 -5.79
CA ILE A 168 2.26 -1.50 -6.47
C ILE A 168 3.53 -0.74 -6.06
N SER A 169 3.48 0.59 -6.03
CA SER A 169 4.63 1.43 -5.66
C SER A 169 5.13 1.22 -4.23
N VAL A 170 4.31 0.62 -3.38
CA VAL A 170 4.66 0.29 -1.99
C VAL A 170 5.21 -1.13 -1.86
N THR A 171 4.61 -2.05 -2.62
CA THR A 171 4.90 -3.48 -2.47
C THR A 171 5.99 -3.96 -3.41
N MET A 172 6.09 -3.38 -4.61
CA MET A 172 6.99 -3.80 -5.69
C MET A 172 7.74 -2.60 -6.28
N THR A 173 8.48 -1.88 -5.43
CA THR A 173 9.36 -0.77 -5.85
C THR A 173 10.57 -1.30 -6.61
N ASP A 174 11.19 -0.43 -7.44
CA ASP A 174 12.50 -0.71 -8.02
C ASP A 174 13.51 -0.96 -6.89
N VAL A 175 14.34 -1.98 -7.08
CA VAL A 175 15.33 -2.42 -6.09
C VAL A 175 16.71 -1.94 -6.54
N ASP A 176 17.41 -1.26 -5.65
CA ASP A 176 18.83 -0.92 -5.85
C ASP A 176 19.66 -1.63 -4.79
N ILE A 177 20.39 -2.67 -5.21
CA ILE A 177 21.28 -3.45 -4.33
C ILE A 177 22.52 -2.68 -3.87
N TYR A 178 22.85 -1.60 -4.55
CA TYR A 178 24.02 -0.77 -4.22
C TYR A 178 23.74 0.27 -3.13
N GLN A 179 22.44 0.47 -2.79
CA GLN A 179 22.04 1.25 -1.61
C GLN A 179 22.28 0.46 -0.32
N ASN A 180 22.52 1.16 0.78
CA ASN A 180 22.67 0.49 2.08
C ASN A 180 21.40 -0.24 2.55
N ASN A 181 20.25 0.30 2.19
CA ASN A 181 18.94 -0.27 2.55
C ASN A 181 18.01 -0.29 1.34
N ILE A 182 17.34 -1.41 1.15
CA ILE A 182 16.30 -1.63 0.14
C ILE A 182 14.94 -1.47 0.82
N THR A 183 14.09 -0.58 0.31
CA THR A 183 12.75 -0.35 0.88
C THR A 183 11.72 -1.24 0.20
N LEU A 184 11.11 -2.16 0.94
CA LEU A 184 10.04 -3.05 0.49
C LEU A 184 8.95 -3.12 1.56
N PHE A 185 7.67 -3.10 1.17
CA PHE A 185 6.53 -3.18 2.11
C PHE A 185 6.62 -2.19 3.27
N THR A 186 7.06 -0.97 3.03
CA THR A 186 7.29 0.06 4.06
C THR A 186 8.38 -0.26 5.09
N ASN A 187 9.14 -1.35 4.90
CA ASN A 187 10.28 -1.74 5.72
C ASN A 187 11.59 -1.55 4.97
N LYS A 188 12.67 -1.33 5.71
CA LYS A 188 14.03 -1.22 5.16
C LYS A 188 14.81 -2.50 5.41
N PHE A 189 15.21 -3.15 4.34
CA PHE A 189 16.03 -4.36 4.34
C PHE A 189 17.48 -3.99 4.11
N VAL A 190 18.39 -4.61 4.85
CA VAL A 190 19.82 -4.40 4.66
C VAL A 190 20.24 -5.04 3.34
N SER A 191 20.87 -4.24 2.46
CA SER A 191 21.43 -4.76 1.21
C SER A 191 22.63 -5.69 1.45
N PRO A 192 22.85 -6.71 0.63
CA PRO A 192 24.08 -7.50 0.70
C PRO A 192 25.35 -6.70 0.41
N LEU A 193 25.24 -5.57 -0.28
CA LEU A 193 26.35 -4.62 -0.54
C LEU A 193 26.33 -3.39 0.37
N SER A 194 25.56 -3.45 1.47
CA SER A 194 25.55 -2.40 2.49
C SER A 194 26.93 -2.29 3.16
N SER A 195 27.30 -1.09 3.56
CA SER A 195 28.48 -0.87 4.43
C SER A 195 28.41 -1.68 5.73
N LEU A 196 27.20 -1.98 6.22
CA LEU A 196 26.97 -2.88 7.35
C LEU A 196 26.94 -4.36 6.94
N GLY A 197 26.94 -4.68 5.65
CA GLY A 197 26.83 -6.03 5.11
C GLY A 197 27.77 -7.04 5.80
N PRO A 198 29.09 -6.76 5.92
CA PRO A 198 30.01 -7.66 6.60
C PRO A 198 29.69 -7.93 8.08
N SER A 199 28.85 -7.13 8.71
CA SER A 199 28.40 -7.33 10.10
C SER A 199 27.03 -7.97 10.18
N PHE A 200 26.28 -7.91 9.11
CA PHE A 200 24.90 -8.38 9.05
C PHE A 200 24.77 -9.77 8.39
N TYR A 201 25.64 -10.08 7.41
CA TYR A 201 25.61 -11.30 6.62
C TYR A 201 26.83 -12.19 6.86
N LYS A 202 26.65 -13.49 6.69
CA LYS A 202 27.67 -14.49 6.44
C LYS A 202 27.85 -14.61 4.93
N TYR A 203 29.09 -14.52 4.46
CA TYR A 203 29.41 -14.64 3.04
C TYR A 203 30.25 -15.90 2.79
N TYR A 204 30.00 -16.55 1.67
CA TYR A 204 30.69 -17.75 1.24
C TYR A 204 31.03 -17.63 -0.23
N LEU A 205 32.32 -17.78 -0.58
CA LEU A 205 32.75 -17.95 -1.97
C LEU A 205 32.49 -19.38 -2.38
N MET A 206 31.69 -19.54 -3.42
CA MET A 206 31.36 -20.84 -4.02
C MET A 206 32.16 -21.04 -5.32
N ASP A 207 31.67 -21.87 -6.20
CA ASP A 207 32.32 -22.20 -7.46
C ASP A 207 32.28 -21.04 -8.47
N THR A 208 33.17 -21.13 -9.46
CA THR A 208 33.18 -20.22 -10.60
C THR A 208 32.26 -20.79 -11.70
N LEU A 209 31.45 -19.89 -12.26
CA LEU A 209 30.52 -20.24 -13.34
C LEU A 209 30.47 -19.11 -14.39
N THR A 210 29.88 -19.43 -15.55
CA THR A 210 29.73 -18.46 -16.64
C THR A 210 28.33 -17.85 -16.62
N VAL A 211 28.27 -16.51 -16.52
CA VAL A 211 27.01 -15.74 -16.57
C VAL A 211 27.05 -14.84 -17.81
N ALA A 212 26.10 -15.00 -18.72
CA ALA A 212 26.04 -14.27 -20.00
C ALA A 212 27.41 -14.22 -20.73
N GLY A 213 28.09 -15.37 -20.82
CA GLY A 213 29.38 -15.51 -21.52
C GLY A 213 30.60 -14.96 -20.77
N LYS A 214 30.46 -14.49 -19.55
CA LYS A 214 31.56 -13.97 -18.72
C LYS A 214 31.81 -14.86 -17.50
N PRO A 215 33.09 -15.13 -17.13
CA PRO A 215 33.40 -15.88 -15.92
C PRO A 215 33.09 -15.09 -14.67
N CYS A 216 32.32 -15.67 -13.76
CA CYS A 216 31.90 -15.05 -12.50
C CYS A 216 32.14 -16.01 -11.35
N VAL A 217 32.41 -15.48 -10.16
CA VAL A 217 32.39 -16.21 -8.91
C VAL A 217 30.99 -16.08 -8.28
N ASP A 218 30.44 -17.18 -7.77
CA ASP A 218 29.23 -17.18 -6.96
C ASP A 218 29.59 -16.83 -5.51
N LEU A 219 29.09 -15.70 -5.06
CA LEU A 219 29.15 -15.25 -3.68
C LEU A 219 27.80 -15.42 -3.02
N THR A 220 27.66 -16.44 -2.20
CA THR A 220 26.45 -16.72 -1.42
C THR A 220 26.44 -15.88 -0.14
N PHE A 221 25.27 -15.34 0.24
CA PHE A 221 25.11 -14.59 1.47
C PHE A 221 23.82 -14.99 2.23
N VAL A 222 23.94 -15.00 3.56
CA VAL A 222 22.84 -15.36 4.48
C VAL A 222 22.93 -14.48 5.72
N PRO A 223 21.87 -13.87 6.23
CA PRO A 223 21.93 -13.05 7.43
C PRO A 223 22.34 -13.88 8.66
N PHE A 224 23.02 -13.26 9.62
CA PHE A 224 23.37 -13.91 10.90
C PHE A 224 22.12 -14.32 11.67
N ASN A 225 21.08 -13.50 11.63
CA ASN A 225 19.77 -13.79 12.20
C ASN A 225 18.73 -13.85 11.05
N SER A 226 18.12 -15.01 10.85
CA SER A 226 17.13 -15.28 9.82
C SER A 226 15.78 -14.56 10.02
N GLU A 227 15.56 -13.95 11.18
CA GLU A 227 14.36 -13.16 11.49
C GLU A 227 14.54 -11.66 11.16
N SER A 228 15.78 -11.24 10.89
CA SER A 228 16.10 -9.84 10.56
C SER A 228 15.67 -9.47 9.14
N PHE A 229 15.39 -8.19 8.90
CA PHE A 229 15.08 -7.66 7.58
C PHE A 229 16.32 -7.64 6.68
N GLY A 230 16.59 -8.75 6.07
CA GLY A 230 17.66 -9.00 5.14
C GLY A 230 17.26 -10.08 4.13
N PHE A 231 18.19 -10.49 3.32
CA PHE A 231 17.98 -11.46 2.24
C PHE A 231 18.92 -12.66 2.38
N THR A 232 18.53 -13.78 1.78
CA THR A 232 19.44 -14.88 1.44
C THR A 232 19.62 -14.90 -0.07
N GLY A 233 20.79 -15.28 -0.56
CA GLY A 233 20.92 -15.38 -2.01
C GLY A 233 22.35 -15.43 -2.53
N HIS A 234 22.49 -15.06 -3.80
CA HIS A 234 23.71 -15.18 -4.59
C HIS A 234 24.04 -13.88 -5.31
N LEU A 235 25.29 -13.46 -5.28
CA LEU A 235 25.87 -12.43 -6.12
C LEU A 235 26.85 -13.08 -7.10
N TYR A 236 26.61 -12.93 -8.37
CA TYR A 236 27.52 -13.43 -9.42
C TYR A 236 28.42 -12.28 -9.86
N VAL A 237 29.67 -12.31 -9.41
CA VAL A 237 30.64 -11.23 -9.52
C VAL A 237 31.70 -11.59 -10.54
N MET A 238 32.02 -10.69 -11.46
CA MET A 238 33.04 -10.92 -12.48
C MET A 238 34.40 -11.19 -11.85
N LEU A 239 35.14 -12.16 -12.43
CA LEU A 239 36.49 -12.53 -12.03
C LEU A 239 37.53 -11.59 -12.65
N ASP A 240 37.37 -10.32 -12.40
CA ASP A 240 38.31 -9.27 -12.74
C ASP A 240 38.51 -8.32 -11.56
N SER A 241 39.44 -7.36 -11.69
CA SER A 241 39.69 -6.39 -10.63
C SER A 241 38.59 -5.35 -10.42
N THR A 242 37.49 -5.45 -11.16
CA THR A 242 36.39 -4.47 -11.11
C THR A 242 35.31 -4.80 -10.12
N TYR A 243 35.27 -6.03 -9.59
CA TYR A 243 34.25 -6.51 -8.65
C TYR A 243 32.80 -6.28 -9.10
N PHE A 244 32.57 -6.27 -10.40
CA PHE A 244 31.27 -5.96 -11.00
C PHE A 244 30.28 -7.09 -10.81
N VAL A 245 29.10 -6.78 -10.26
CA VAL A 245 28.01 -7.73 -10.13
C VAL A 245 27.28 -7.89 -11.46
N ARG A 246 27.34 -9.09 -12.04
CA ARG A 246 26.67 -9.42 -13.31
C ARG A 246 25.22 -9.84 -13.11
N ARG A 247 24.96 -10.57 -12.03
CA ARG A 247 23.62 -11.05 -11.65
C ARG A 247 23.49 -11.11 -10.14
N VAL A 248 22.30 -10.85 -9.64
CA VAL A 248 21.92 -11.08 -8.25
C VAL A 248 20.61 -11.85 -8.17
N VAL A 249 20.56 -12.78 -7.23
CA VAL A 249 19.33 -13.48 -6.83
C VAL A 249 19.17 -13.34 -5.34
N MET A 250 18.08 -12.76 -4.90
CA MET A 250 17.77 -12.52 -3.49
C MET A 250 16.42 -13.13 -3.13
N ASN A 251 16.35 -13.80 -1.99
CA ASN A 251 15.13 -14.36 -1.44
C ASN A 251 14.91 -13.87 -0.02
N PHE A 252 13.67 -13.82 0.44
CA PHE A 252 13.41 -13.63 1.87
C PHE A 252 13.80 -14.88 2.66
N PRO A 253 14.42 -14.73 3.83
CA PRO A 253 14.63 -15.84 4.75
C PRO A 253 13.29 -16.46 5.19
N GLN A 254 13.20 -17.78 5.27
CA GLN A 254 11.95 -18.49 5.63
C GLN A 254 11.36 -18.09 7.00
N LYS A 255 12.20 -17.58 7.92
CA LYS A 255 11.80 -17.17 9.28
C LYS A 255 11.61 -15.67 9.43
N ILE A 256 11.59 -14.93 8.32
CA ILE A 256 11.42 -13.48 8.41
C ILE A 256 10.06 -13.15 9.03
N ASN A 257 10.06 -12.24 10.01
CA ASN A 257 8.83 -11.76 10.63
C ASN A 257 8.22 -10.63 9.79
N LEU A 258 7.68 -10.99 8.64
CA LEU A 258 6.96 -10.09 7.75
C LEU A 258 5.55 -10.60 7.54
N ASN A 259 4.58 -9.87 8.10
CA ASN A 259 3.17 -10.23 7.99
C ASN A 259 2.71 -10.28 6.52
N PHE A 260 1.93 -11.28 6.19
CA PHE A 260 1.26 -11.46 4.89
C PHE A 260 2.15 -11.85 3.70
N VAL A 261 3.47 -11.96 3.85
CA VAL A 261 4.37 -12.37 2.75
C VAL A 261 4.91 -13.77 3.05
N ASP A 262 4.50 -14.75 2.25
CA ASP A 262 4.98 -16.13 2.37
C ASP A 262 6.33 -16.31 1.67
N TYR A 263 6.51 -15.63 0.54
CA TYR A 263 7.67 -15.78 -0.33
C TYR A 263 7.95 -14.51 -1.13
N MET A 264 9.23 -14.19 -1.29
CA MET A 264 9.68 -13.16 -2.21
C MET A 264 11.03 -13.53 -2.83
N LYS A 265 11.14 -13.35 -4.14
CA LYS A 265 12.36 -13.53 -4.93
C LYS A 265 12.59 -12.29 -5.78
N ILE A 266 13.82 -11.80 -5.79
CA ILE A 266 14.28 -10.69 -6.61
C ILE A 266 15.45 -11.19 -7.45
N GLU A 267 15.39 -10.98 -8.76
CA GLU A 267 16.48 -11.27 -9.69
C GLU A 267 16.80 -10.02 -10.50
N GLN A 268 18.07 -9.68 -10.61
CA GLN A 268 18.54 -8.57 -11.43
C GLN A 268 19.74 -9.01 -12.26
N ASN A 269 19.78 -8.57 -13.51
CA ASN A 269 20.91 -8.75 -14.40
C ASN A 269 21.44 -7.39 -14.85
N PHE A 270 22.75 -7.25 -14.76
CA PHE A 270 23.47 -6.03 -15.09
C PHE A 270 24.39 -6.23 -16.28
N ASP A 271 24.63 -5.17 -17.03
CA ASP A 271 25.67 -5.09 -18.05
C ASP A 271 26.47 -3.80 -17.87
N ARG A 272 27.51 -3.65 -18.68
CA ARG A 272 28.37 -2.45 -18.73
C ARG A 272 28.23 -1.80 -20.09
N ALA A 273 28.13 -0.47 -20.06
CA ALA A 273 28.37 0.36 -21.24
C ALA A 273 29.85 0.29 -21.64
N GLU A 274 30.19 0.77 -22.84
CA GLU A 274 31.57 0.84 -23.34
C GLU A 274 32.53 1.61 -22.41
N ASP A 275 32.03 2.60 -21.70
CA ASP A 275 32.76 3.41 -20.75
C ASP A 275 32.81 2.82 -19.33
N GLY A 276 32.30 1.62 -19.13
CA GLY A 276 32.25 0.90 -17.86
C GLY A 276 31.03 1.20 -16.99
N THR A 277 30.16 2.16 -17.36
CA THR A 277 28.95 2.49 -16.57
C THR A 277 28.04 1.29 -16.43
N ARG A 278 27.55 1.05 -15.19
CA ARG A 278 26.61 -0.03 -14.87
C ARG A 278 25.25 0.24 -15.47
N GLN A 279 24.70 -0.76 -16.14
CA GLN A 279 23.36 -0.74 -16.70
C GLN A 279 22.55 -1.90 -16.15
N LEU A 280 21.41 -1.63 -15.54
CA LEU A 280 20.43 -2.66 -15.16
C LEU A 280 19.67 -3.07 -16.43
N MET A 281 19.80 -4.33 -16.85
CA MET A 281 19.16 -4.84 -18.05
C MET A 281 17.75 -5.32 -17.79
N ASN A 282 17.57 -6.05 -16.69
CA ASN A 282 16.25 -6.47 -16.25
C ASN A 282 16.19 -6.71 -14.75
N GLU A 283 14.97 -6.62 -14.23
CA GLU A 283 14.60 -6.94 -12.85
C GLU A 283 13.34 -7.78 -12.85
N SER A 284 13.33 -8.87 -12.08
CA SER A 284 12.15 -9.68 -11.82
C SER A 284 11.90 -9.79 -10.33
N ILE A 285 10.73 -9.38 -9.90
CA ILE A 285 10.27 -9.48 -8.51
C ILE A 285 9.06 -10.40 -8.49
N THR A 286 9.16 -11.51 -7.79
CA THR A 286 8.05 -12.44 -7.57
C THR A 286 7.75 -12.53 -6.10
N THR A 287 6.47 -12.41 -5.74
CA THR A 287 6.03 -12.50 -4.34
C THR A 287 4.72 -13.25 -4.21
N GLU A 288 4.57 -13.98 -3.12
CA GLU A 288 3.35 -14.67 -2.74
C GLU A 288 2.87 -14.13 -1.39
N PHE A 289 1.60 -13.71 -1.35
CA PHE A 289 0.97 -13.12 -0.17
C PHE A 289 -0.13 -14.03 0.34
N LYS A 290 -0.30 -14.06 1.67
CA LYS A 290 -1.49 -14.58 2.32
C LYS A 290 -2.06 -13.55 3.29
N LEU A 291 -3.28 -13.14 3.08
CA LEU A 291 -3.96 -12.19 3.98
C LEU A 291 -4.50 -12.87 5.26
N VAL A 292 -4.81 -14.15 5.17
CA VAL A 292 -5.33 -14.98 6.28
C VAL A 292 -4.75 -16.38 6.14
N ASP A 293 -4.36 -17.03 7.21
CA ASP A 293 -3.64 -18.32 7.23
C ASP A 293 -4.28 -19.44 6.40
N ASN A 294 -5.61 -19.49 6.32
CA ASN A 294 -6.35 -20.50 5.54
C ASN A 294 -6.96 -19.93 4.24
N SER A 295 -6.54 -18.74 3.80
CA SER A 295 -7.02 -18.15 2.56
C SER A 295 -6.20 -18.57 1.35
N ASP A 296 -6.80 -18.38 0.18
CA ASP A 296 -6.10 -18.44 -1.08
C ASP A 296 -5.07 -17.29 -1.14
N GLY A 297 -3.81 -17.62 -1.40
CA GLY A 297 -2.78 -16.60 -1.53
C GLY A 297 -2.92 -15.82 -2.85
N ILE A 298 -2.27 -14.68 -2.89
CA ILE A 298 -2.11 -13.88 -4.10
C ILE A 298 -0.66 -14.04 -4.56
N TYR A 299 -0.49 -14.43 -5.81
CA TYR A 299 0.78 -14.39 -6.50
C TYR A 299 0.90 -13.09 -7.27
N ALA A 300 2.02 -12.41 -7.14
CA ALA A 300 2.31 -11.22 -7.92
C ALA A 300 3.73 -11.32 -8.50
N LYS A 301 3.87 -11.03 -9.79
CA LYS A 301 5.15 -11.01 -10.51
C LYS A 301 5.27 -9.69 -11.25
N ARG A 302 6.42 -9.03 -11.11
CA ARG A 302 6.79 -7.84 -11.84
C ARG A 302 8.10 -8.10 -12.57
N ASP A 303 8.08 -7.99 -13.89
CA ASP A 303 9.26 -8.05 -14.74
C ASP A 303 9.48 -6.68 -15.38
N VAL A 304 10.67 -6.14 -15.25
CA VAL A 304 11.07 -4.87 -15.84
C VAL A 304 12.29 -5.10 -16.73
N TYR A 305 12.24 -4.56 -17.93
CA TYR A 305 13.33 -4.62 -18.91
C TYR A 305 13.74 -3.23 -19.31
N TYR A 306 15.02 -3.00 -19.40
CA TYR A 306 15.61 -1.72 -19.76
C TYR A 306 16.47 -1.84 -21.01
N ARG A 307 16.41 -0.83 -21.86
CA ARG A 307 17.24 -0.72 -23.07
C ARG A 307 17.48 0.75 -23.45
N ASN A 308 18.27 0.96 -24.50
CA ASN A 308 18.49 2.28 -25.09
C ASN A 308 18.96 3.32 -24.07
N TYR A 309 19.95 2.96 -23.28
CA TYR A 309 20.61 3.90 -22.38
C TYR A 309 21.28 5.00 -23.19
N ALA A 310 21.04 6.25 -22.82
CA ALA A 310 21.71 7.42 -23.37
C ALA A 310 22.08 8.40 -22.26
N TYR A 311 23.18 9.10 -22.44
CA TYR A 311 23.79 9.93 -21.41
C TYR A 311 23.76 11.42 -21.78
N GLU A 312 23.13 11.77 -22.88
CA GLU A 312 22.90 13.15 -23.32
C GLU A 312 21.40 13.49 -23.25
N PRO A 313 21.05 14.69 -22.75
CA PRO A 313 19.65 15.07 -22.61
C PRO A 313 18.99 15.31 -23.97
N THR A 314 17.86 14.67 -24.19
CA THR A 314 16.99 14.87 -25.35
C THR A 314 16.02 16.03 -25.13
N ALA A 315 15.38 16.51 -26.21
CA ALA A 315 14.33 17.55 -26.11
C ALA A 315 13.18 17.10 -25.19
N ASP A 316 12.79 15.83 -25.25
CA ASP A 316 11.75 15.23 -24.40
C ASP A 316 12.17 15.23 -22.92
N ALA A 317 13.42 14.91 -22.62
CA ALA A 317 13.96 14.99 -21.27
C ALA A 317 13.89 16.40 -20.69
N LEU A 318 14.29 17.40 -21.48
CA LEU A 318 14.21 18.81 -21.08
C LEU A 318 12.76 19.25 -20.82
N GLN A 319 11.82 18.78 -21.64
CA GLN A 319 10.40 19.03 -21.42
C GLN A 319 9.89 18.33 -20.14
N ALA A 320 10.31 17.08 -19.89
CA ALA A 320 9.94 16.33 -18.71
C ALA A 320 10.38 17.02 -17.42
N PHE A 321 11.61 17.56 -17.38
CA PHE A 321 12.13 18.25 -16.19
C PHE A 321 11.45 19.60 -15.89
N ARG A 322 10.72 20.18 -16.84
CA ARG A 322 9.92 21.40 -16.61
C ARG A 322 8.59 21.11 -15.88
N LYS A 323 8.12 19.86 -15.94
CA LYS A 323 6.86 19.46 -15.30
C LYS A 323 7.10 19.16 -13.81
N PRO A 324 6.17 19.53 -12.90
CA PRO A 324 6.32 19.25 -11.47
C PRO A 324 6.13 17.77 -11.14
N GLU A 325 5.34 17.02 -11.91
CA GLU A 325 5.03 15.62 -11.69
C GLU A 325 6.26 14.73 -11.88
N LYS A 326 6.40 13.68 -11.04
CA LYS A 326 7.43 12.66 -11.19
C LYS A 326 7.09 11.69 -12.34
N VAL A 327 5.83 11.31 -12.45
CA VAL A 327 5.30 10.47 -13.54
C VAL A 327 4.45 11.33 -14.46
N ILE A 328 4.80 11.35 -15.74
CA ILE A 328 4.18 12.17 -16.79
C ILE A 328 3.47 11.24 -17.76
N GLU A 329 2.14 11.37 -17.87
CA GLU A 329 1.36 10.61 -18.85
C GLU A 329 1.44 11.23 -20.23
N GLY A 330 1.77 10.42 -21.26
CA GLY A 330 1.64 10.80 -22.66
C GLY A 330 0.17 10.98 -23.07
N MET A 331 -0.10 11.80 -24.07
CA MET A 331 -1.49 12.17 -24.46
C MET A 331 -2.33 10.94 -24.88
N ASP A 332 -1.73 9.92 -25.50
CA ASP A 332 -2.43 8.74 -26.02
C ASP A 332 -1.98 7.44 -25.33
N SER A 333 -1.51 7.52 -24.08
CA SER A 333 -0.86 6.38 -23.41
C SER A 333 -1.74 5.14 -23.27
N SER A 334 -3.06 5.26 -23.29
CA SER A 334 -4.00 4.14 -23.15
C SER A 334 -4.65 3.67 -24.47
N ALA A 335 -4.34 4.30 -25.60
CA ALA A 335 -5.06 4.09 -26.87
C ALA A 335 -4.31 3.23 -27.90
N HIS A 336 -3.30 2.46 -27.50
CA HIS A 336 -2.46 1.69 -28.42
C HIS A 336 -3.07 0.35 -28.82
N SER A 337 -2.88 -0.06 -30.10
CA SER A 337 -3.35 -1.32 -30.65
C SER A 337 -2.50 -2.51 -30.20
N ASP A 338 -3.02 -3.73 -30.36
CA ASP A 338 -2.27 -4.96 -30.09
C ASP A 338 -0.99 -5.05 -30.93
N ALA A 339 -1.03 -4.63 -32.19
CA ALA A 339 0.13 -4.60 -33.06
C ALA A 339 1.25 -3.67 -32.54
N TYR A 340 0.90 -2.55 -31.94
CA TYR A 340 1.86 -1.65 -31.29
C TYR A 340 2.56 -2.37 -30.11
N TRP A 341 1.78 -3.06 -29.28
CA TRP A 341 2.32 -3.82 -28.14
C TRP A 341 3.23 -4.96 -28.61
N ASP A 342 2.81 -5.72 -29.62
CA ASP A 342 3.61 -6.84 -30.16
C ASP A 342 4.96 -6.36 -30.73
N ALA A 343 5.00 -5.16 -31.32
CA ALA A 343 6.22 -4.58 -31.84
C ALA A 343 7.16 -4.00 -30.76
N ASN A 344 6.63 -3.61 -29.60
CA ASN A 344 7.38 -2.90 -28.56
C ASN A 344 7.65 -3.73 -27.30
N ARG A 345 7.10 -4.93 -27.19
CA ARG A 345 7.39 -5.84 -26.08
C ARG A 345 8.86 -6.27 -26.08
N LEU A 346 9.48 -6.24 -24.91
CA LEU A 346 10.85 -6.70 -24.69
C LEU A 346 10.91 -8.12 -24.10
N ALA A 347 9.77 -8.69 -23.77
CA ALA A 347 9.66 -10.03 -23.21
C ALA A 347 8.59 -10.82 -23.95
N GLU A 348 8.82 -12.12 -24.06
CA GLU A 348 7.78 -13.03 -24.51
C GLU A 348 6.65 -13.06 -23.50
N VAL A 349 5.43 -12.86 -23.97
CA VAL A 349 4.21 -12.97 -23.18
C VAL A 349 3.56 -14.30 -23.49
N SER A 350 3.28 -15.11 -22.48
CA SER A 350 2.62 -16.40 -22.70
C SER A 350 1.21 -16.19 -23.27
N LYS A 351 0.75 -17.14 -24.11
CA LYS A 351 -0.63 -17.09 -24.65
C LYS A 351 -1.69 -17.04 -23.52
N LYS A 352 -1.39 -17.61 -22.36
CA LYS A 352 -2.27 -17.60 -21.19
C LYS A 352 -2.38 -16.20 -20.57
N GLU A 353 -1.27 -15.48 -20.51
CA GLU A 353 -1.25 -14.10 -19.99
C GLU A 353 -1.99 -13.12 -20.91
N THR A 354 -1.84 -13.24 -22.22
CA THR A 354 -2.58 -12.40 -23.20
C THR A 354 -4.07 -12.74 -23.25
N SER A 355 -4.47 -13.86 -22.69
CA SER A 355 -5.85 -14.33 -22.72
C SER A 355 -6.65 -13.97 -21.46
N VAL A 356 -6.07 -13.24 -20.50
CA VAL A 356 -6.77 -12.82 -19.28
C VAL A 356 -8.05 -12.02 -19.61
N ASP A 357 -8.00 -11.14 -20.61
CA ASP A 357 -9.18 -10.39 -21.06
C ASP A 357 -10.30 -11.30 -21.56
N LYS A 358 -9.94 -12.32 -22.36
CA LYS A 358 -10.90 -13.31 -22.90
C LYS A 358 -11.51 -14.13 -21.76
N MET A 359 -10.68 -14.56 -20.81
CA MET A 359 -11.10 -15.30 -19.63
C MET A 359 -12.09 -14.47 -18.80
N MET A 360 -11.77 -13.20 -18.54
CA MET A 360 -12.61 -12.31 -17.77
C MET A 360 -13.93 -12.00 -18.49
N ALA A 361 -13.89 -11.78 -19.80
CA ALA A 361 -15.10 -11.59 -20.61
C ALA A 361 -16.00 -12.83 -20.55
N GLN A 362 -15.42 -14.02 -20.64
CA GLN A 362 -16.16 -15.28 -20.49
C GLN A 362 -16.71 -15.46 -19.06
N LEU A 363 -15.96 -15.13 -18.00
CA LEU A 363 -16.46 -15.16 -16.64
C LEU A 363 -17.65 -14.21 -16.44
N ARG A 364 -17.55 -12.98 -16.97
CA ARG A 364 -18.62 -11.96 -16.88
C ARG A 364 -19.89 -12.33 -17.65
N SER A 365 -19.80 -13.26 -18.60
CA SER A 365 -20.99 -13.79 -19.28
C SER A 365 -21.87 -14.68 -18.37
N TYR A 366 -21.31 -15.18 -17.27
CA TYR A 366 -22.07 -15.96 -16.29
C TYR A 366 -22.76 -15.04 -15.27
N PRO A 367 -24.10 -15.04 -15.15
CA PRO A 367 -24.82 -14.15 -14.24
C PRO A 367 -24.35 -14.24 -12.78
N VAL A 368 -24.01 -15.45 -12.31
CA VAL A 368 -23.53 -15.67 -10.94
C VAL A 368 -22.24 -14.90 -10.70
N TYR A 369 -21.28 -14.97 -11.63
CA TYR A 369 -20.01 -14.24 -11.51
C TYR A 369 -20.23 -12.74 -11.59
N TYR A 370 -21.00 -12.28 -12.58
CA TYR A 370 -21.31 -10.87 -12.79
C TYR A 370 -21.91 -10.20 -11.54
N TRP A 371 -22.89 -10.83 -10.90
CA TRP A 371 -23.50 -10.29 -9.69
C TRP A 371 -22.57 -10.39 -8.48
N THR A 372 -21.80 -11.49 -8.35
CA THR A 372 -20.81 -11.65 -7.28
C THR A 372 -19.73 -10.57 -7.37
N GLU A 373 -19.21 -10.32 -8.56
CA GLU A 373 -18.22 -9.25 -8.83
C GLU A 373 -18.77 -7.89 -8.39
N LYS A 374 -20.00 -7.55 -8.77
CA LYS A 374 -20.64 -6.29 -8.39
C LYS A 374 -20.86 -6.16 -6.88
N VAL A 375 -21.36 -7.22 -6.25
CA VAL A 375 -21.57 -7.23 -4.78
C VAL A 375 -20.23 -7.07 -4.05
N LEU A 376 -19.20 -7.81 -4.44
CA LEU A 376 -17.87 -7.68 -3.86
C LEU A 376 -17.33 -6.27 -4.05
N LYS A 377 -17.45 -5.69 -5.25
CA LYS A 377 -17.04 -4.31 -5.50
C LYS A 377 -17.72 -3.33 -4.55
N VAL A 378 -19.03 -3.44 -4.36
CA VAL A 378 -19.79 -2.60 -3.43
C VAL A 378 -19.36 -2.83 -1.97
N LEU A 379 -19.08 -4.07 -1.58
CA LEU A 379 -18.62 -4.40 -0.23
C LEU A 379 -17.23 -3.78 0.05
N PHE A 380 -16.32 -3.83 -0.92
CA PHE A 380 -14.97 -3.25 -0.77
C PHE A 380 -14.95 -1.73 -0.87
N THR A 381 -15.65 -1.17 -1.85
CA THR A 381 -15.65 0.29 -2.07
C THR A 381 -16.64 1.01 -1.18
N GLY A 382 -17.72 0.34 -0.75
CA GLY A 382 -18.82 0.93 -0.03
C GLY A 382 -19.80 1.71 -0.91
N TYR A 383 -19.62 1.71 -2.26
CA TYR A 383 -20.36 2.59 -3.17
C TYR A 383 -20.88 1.87 -4.41
N ILE A 384 -22.03 2.35 -4.90
CA ILE A 384 -22.62 1.95 -6.19
C ILE A 384 -22.37 3.08 -7.18
N PRO A 385 -21.60 2.84 -8.26
CA PRO A 385 -21.43 3.82 -9.34
C PRO A 385 -22.71 3.97 -10.16
N ALA A 386 -23.07 5.21 -10.50
CA ALA A 386 -24.25 5.51 -11.30
C ALA A 386 -23.99 6.68 -12.29
N PRO A 387 -24.60 6.73 -13.49
CA PRO A 387 -25.36 5.67 -14.13
C PRO A 387 -24.46 4.60 -14.78
N LYS A 388 -23.20 4.91 -15.11
CA LYS A 388 -22.23 4.05 -15.78
C LYS A 388 -21.07 3.70 -14.86
N GLU A 389 -20.61 2.47 -14.93
CA GLU A 389 -19.56 1.97 -14.05
C GLU A 389 -18.15 2.56 -14.36
N LYS A 390 -17.83 2.74 -15.65
CA LYS A 390 -16.51 3.26 -16.08
C LYS A 390 -16.36 4.79 -15.98
N ALA A 391 -17.48 5.51 -15.99
CA ALA A 391 -17.52 6.97 -15.87
C ALA A 391 -18.74 7.40 -15.03
N PRO A 392 -18.76 7.07 -13.74
CA PRO A 392 -19.91 7.36 -12.90
C PRO A 392 -20.02 8.87 -12.66
N LEU A 393 -21.21 9.42 -12.84
CA LEU A 393 -21.49 10.81 -12.47
C LEU A 393 -21.68 10.93 -10.96
N PHE A 394 -22.20 9.85 -10.34
CA PHE A 394 -22.48 9.78 -8.91
C PHE A 394 -22.00 8.45 -8.32
N TYR A 395 -21.66 8.49 -7.06
CA TYR A 395 -21.50 7.32 -6.20
C TYR A 395 -22.59 7.33 -5.14
N ILE A 396 -23.44 6.30 -5.12
CA ILE A 396 -24.49 6.09 -4.12
C ILE A 396 -23.92 5.27 -2.97
N GLY A 397 -24.08 5.72 -1.75
CA GLY A 397 -23.52 5.06 -0.54
C GLY A 397 -23.10 6.12 0.47
N MET A 398 -22.38 5.75 1.44
CA MET A 398 -21.58 4.57 1.82
C MET A 398 -22.47 3.41 2.31
N MET A 399 -22.44 2.27 1.67
CA MET A 399 -23.36 1.17 1.94
C MET A 399 -23.22 0.55 3.33
N ASN A 400 -22.00 0.47 3.87
CA ASN A 400 -21.74 -0.01 5.22
C ASN A 400 -22.27 0.92 6.33
N THR A 401 -22.81 2.07 5.99
CA THR A 401 -23.45 3.02 6.91
C THR A 401 -24.94 3.17 6.70
N THR A 402 -25.52 2.39 5.78
CA THR A 402 -26.96 2.46 5.47
C THR A 402 -27.81 2.07 6.66
N ILE A 403 -27.40 1.06 7.40
CA ILE A 403 -28.06 0.63 8.63
C ILE A 403 -27.01 0.62 9.74
N SER A 404 -27.28 1.33 10.81
CA SER A 404 -26.42 1.41 11.98
C SER A 404 -27.28 1.56 13.25
N GLY A 405 -26.66 1.71 14.41
CA GLY A 405 -27.39 1.94 15.64
C GLY A 405 -26.48 2.41 16.78
N ASN A 406 -27.07 3.20 17.67
CA ASN A 406 -26.43 3.66 18.89
C ASN A 406 -27.46 3.84 20.02
N ALA A 407 -26.97 4.13 21.22
CA ALA A 407 -27.82 4.24 22.41
C ALA A 407 -28.84 5.38 22.34
N LEU A 408 -28.56 6.44 21.57
CA LEU A 408 -29.43 7.61 21.45
C LEU A 408 -30.51 7.41 20.38
N GLU A 409 -30.13 6.93 19.21
CA GLU A 409 -30.98 6.82 18.01
C GLU A 409 -31.72 5.48 17.91
N GLY A 410 -31.25 4.45 18.61
CA GLY A 410 -31.70 3.09 18.39
C GLY A 410 -31.20 2.59 17.02
N VAL A 411 -32.11 2.09 16.22
CA VAL A 411 -31.82 1.81 14.81
C VAL A 411 -31.78 3.10 14.02
N ARG A 412 -30.78 3.23 13.16
CA ARG A 412 -30.57 4.37 12.26
C ARG A 412 -30.49 3.87 10.82
N VAL A 413 -31.25 4.53 9.94
CA VAL A 413 -31.17 4.31 8.50
C VAL A 413 -30.62 5.57 7.84
N ARG A 414 -29.69 5.39 6.89
CA ARG A 414 -29.01 6.48 6.19
C ARG A 414 -28.97 6.22 4.69
N ALA A 415 -29.22 7.26 3.90
CA ALA A 415 -29.01 7.26 2.45
C ALA A 415 -28.17 8.46 2.07
N GLY A 416 -27.19 8.28 1.17
CA GLY A 416 -26.32 9.35 0.75
C GLY A 416 -25.53 9.02 -0.51
N GLY A 417 -24.65 9.94 -0.87
CA GLY A 417 -23.81 9.78 -2.05
C GLY A 417 -22.89 10.98 -2.27
N MET A 418 -22.22 10.96 -3.42
CA MET A 418 -21.37 12.06 -3.88
C MET A 418 -21.26 12.11 -5.38
N THR A 419 -20.90 13.29 -5.88
CA THR A 419 -20.56 13.50 -7.29
C THR A 419 -19.10 13.16 -7.57
N THR A 420 -18.77 13.00 -8.85
CA THR A 420 -17.41 12.72 -9.33
C THR A 420 -16.94 13.81 -10.30
N ALA A 421 -15.66 13.77 -10.66
CA ALA A 421 -15.10 14.67 -11.68
C ALA A 421 -15.68 14.44 -13.08
N TRP A 422 -16.32 13.30 -13.35
CA TRP A 422 -17.04 13.04 -14.60
C TRP A 422 -18.29 13.89 -14.74
N LEU A 423 -18.92 14.27 -13.63
CA LEU A 423 -20.01 15.25 -13.65
C LEU A 423 -19.48 16.66 -13.82
N ASN A 424 -18.53 17.06 -12.99
CA ASN A 424 -17.83 18.34 -13.08
C ASN A 424 -16.44 18.20 -12.43
N PRO A 425 -15.34 18.51 -13.18
CA PRO A 425 -13.98 18.33 -12.66
C PRO A 425 -13.55 19.37 -11.63
N HIS A 426 -14.37 20.38 -11.37
CA HIS A 426 -14.10 21.46 -10.42
C HIS A 426 -15.11 21.52 -9.26
N LEU A 427 -16.32 21.00 -9.44
CA LEU A 427 -17.39 21.13 -8.45
C LEU A 427 -17.83 19.75 -7.95
N PHE A 428 -17.72 19.53 -6.66
CA PHE A 428 -18.03 18.27 -5.99
C PHE A 428 -19.08 18.46 -4.91
N GLY A 429 -20.11 17.63 -4.93
CA GLY A 429 -21.14 17.55 -3.91
C GLY A 429 -21.07 16.23 -3.15
N ARG A 430 -21.25 16.26 -1.85
CA ARG A 430 -21.40 15.07 -1.00
C ARG A 430 -22.45 15.30 0.04
N GLY A 431 -23.27 14.30 0.32
CA GLY A 431 -24.25 14.43 1.36
C GLY A 431 -24.93 13.12 1.73
N TYR A 432 -25.66 13.19 2.84
CA TYR A 432 -26.56 12.12 3.26
C TYR A 432 -27.70 12.66 4.09
N VAL A 433 -28.78 11.89 4.15
CA VAL A 433 -29.89 12.04 5.09
C VAL A 433 -29.99 10.78 5.91
N ALA A 434 -30.23 10.91 7.21
CA ALA A 434 -30.38 9.80 8.15
C ALA A 434 -31.56 10.03 9.09
N TYR A 435 -32.18 8.93 9.52
CA TYR A 435 -33.29 8.93 10.46
C TYR A 435 -33.03 7.93 11.60
N GLY A 436 -33.13 8.40 12.84
CA GLY A 436 -33.03 7.57 14.03
C GLY A 436 -34.44 7.21 14.54
N PHE A 437 -34.71 5.94 14.73
CA PHE A 437 -36.07 5.48 15.09
C PHE A 437 -36.44 5.69 16.56
N ARG A 438 -35.44 5.85 17.46
CA ARG A 438 -35.71 6.09 18.88
C ARG A 438 -35.86 7.57 19.21
N ASP A 439 -35.00 8.41 18.60
CA ASP A 439 -35.03 9.85 18.84
C ASP A 439 -35.91 10.61 17.84
N GLU A 440 -36.48 9.92 16.83
CA GLU A 440 -37.42 10.42 15.81
C GLU A 440 -36.93 11.69 15.10
N ARG A 441 -35.58 11.81 14.90
CA ARG A 441 -34.98 12.99 14.31
C ARG A 441 -34.36 12.68 12.94
N VAL A 442 -34.57 13.61 12.00
CA VAL A 442 -33.87 13.67 10.74
C VAL A 442 -32.53 14.36 10.95
N LYS A 443 -31.49 13.77 10.41
CA LYS A 443 -30.11 14.24 10.46
C LYS A 443 -29.52 14.22 9.07
N GLY A 444 -28.39 14.93 8.88
CA GLY A 444 -27.77 14.93 7.56
C GLY A 444 -26.49 15.72 7.46
N LEU A 445 -25.86 15.54 6.33
CA LEU A 445 -24.68 16.25 5.86
C LEU A 445 -24.94 16.79 4.46
N ALA A 446 -24.60 18.04 4.23
CA ALA A 446 -24.47 18.61 2.89
C ALA A 446 -23.08 19.25 2.77
N GLU A 447 -22.34 18.89 1.74
CA GLU A 447 -21.00 19.40 1.47
C GLU A 447 -20.88 19.77 0.00
N LEU A 448 -20.36 20.95 -0.27
CA LEU A 448 -20.05 21.44 -1.60
C LEU A 448 -18.61 21.92 -1.64
N GLU A 449 -17.81 21.38 -2.54
CA GLU A 449 -16.39 21.70 -2.69
C GLU A 449 -16.08 22.17 -4.10
N TYR A 450 -15.52 23.36 -4.22
CA TYR A 450 -14.97 23.88 -5.46
C TYR A 450 -13.46 23.69 -5.47
N SER A 451 -12.94 22.95 -6.44
CA SER A 451 -11.51 22.74 -6.66
C SER A 451 -11.00 23.72 -7.72
N PHE A 452 -9.97 24.49 -7.37
CA PHE A 452 -9.30 25.40 -8.32
C PHE A 452 -8.46 24.64 -9.35
N HIS A 453 -8.07 23.39 -9.05
CA HIS A 453 -7.42 22.49 -9.99
C HIS A 453 -8.42 21.52 -10.60
N ARG A 454 -8.28 21.28 -11.90
CA ARG A 454 -9.05 20.23 -12.57
C ARG A 454 -8.70 18.86 -11.97
N LYS A 455 -9.69 18.12 -11.51
CA LYS A 455 -9.57 16.77 -10.97
C LYS A 455 -9.89 15.74 -12.05
N LYS A 456 -9.30 14.54 -11.91
CA LYS A 456 -9.51 13.41 -12.83
C LYS A 456 -10.69 12.56 -12.40
N GLU A 457 -10.83 12.30 -11.10
CA GLU A 457 -11.84 11.39 -10.55
C GLU A 457 -12.45 11.91 -9.24
N TYR A 458 -11.63 12.37 -8.26
CA TYR A 458 -12.08 12.75 -6.91
C TYR A 458 -11.60 14.13 -6.47
N ALA A 459 -12.36 14.77 -5.58
CA ALA A 459 -12.03 16.07 -5.02
C ALA A 459 -10.70 16.09 -4.24
N ASN A 460 -10.38 14.98 -3.56
CA ASN A 460 -9.21 14.87 -2.68
C ASN A 460 -7.90 14.47 -3.40
N GLU A 461 -7.89 14.45 -4.73
CA GLU A 461 -6.65 14.25 -5.50
C GLU A 461 -5.63 15.34 -5.21
N PHE A 462 -4.35 14.93 -5.13
CA PHE A 462 -3.24 15.87 -4.93
C PHE A 462 -2.91 16.67 -6.21
N PRO A 463 -2.54 17.96 -6.11
CA PRO A 463 -2.59 18.81 -4.92
C PRO A 463 -4.01 19.31 -4.65
N ILE A 464 -4.37 19.47 -3.38
CA ILE A 464 -5.64 20.06 -3.00
C ILE A 464 -5.50 21.59 -3.03
N HIS A 465 -6.34 22.25 -3.81
CA HIS A 465 -6.54 23.70 -3.78
C HIS A 465 -8.03 23.93 -3.94
N SER A 466 -8.73 24.12 -2.83
CA SER A 466 -10.20 24.11 -2.82
C SER A 466 -10.82 25.04 -1.79
N LEU A 467 -12.06 25.41 -2.06
CA LEU A 467 -12.98 26.05 -1.13
C LEU A 467 -14.15 25.11 -0.87
N LYS A 468 -14.39 24.75 0.38
CA LYS A 468 -15.38 23.79 0.80
C LYS A 468 -16.37 24.39 1.79
N PHE A 469 -17.64 24.31 1.48
CA PHE A 469 -18.73 24.55 2.42
C PHE A 469 -19.29 23.22 2.90
N ARG A 470 -19.52 23.11 4.22
CA ARG A 470 -20.07 21.91 4.85
C ARG A 470 -21.09 22.29 5.90
N TYR A 471 -22.27 21.71 5.81
CA TYR A 471 -23.29 21.77 6.85
C TYR A 471 -23.56 20.37 7.37
N LEU A 472 -23.45 20.19 8.68
CA LEU A 472 -23.69 18.94 9.38
C LEU A 472 -24.75 19.18 10.47
N SER A 473 -25.76 18.33 10.53
CA SER A 473 -26.68 18.21 11.65
C SER A 473 -26.78 16.74 12.00
N ASP A 474 -26.08 16.30 13.05
CA ASP A 474 -25.98 14.88 13.37
C ASP A 474 -25.69 14.67 14.87
N VAL A 475 -25.59 13.40 15.28
CA VAL A 475 -25.11 13.03 16.60
C VAL A 475 -23.58 13.15 16.67
N ASN A 476 -23.07 13.44 17.85
CA ASN A 476 -21.64 13.48 18.13
C ASN A 476 -21.35 12.68 19.38
N GLN A 477 -20.37 11.78 19.29
CA GLN A 477 -19.90 10.99 20.41
C GLN A 477 -18.65 11.64 21.01
N TYR A 478 -18.78 12.20 22.21
CA TYR A 478 -17.68 12.90 22.85
C TYR A 478 -16.59 11.93 23.30
N GLY A 479 -15.33 12.28 22.99
CA GLY A 479 -14.16 11.46 23.30
C GLY A 479 -13.84 10.34 22.32
N GLN A 480 -14.60 10.20 21.24
CA GLN A 480 -14.28 9.26 20.17
C GLN A 480 -13.94 9.98 18.87
N HIS A 481 -12.80 9.64 18.30
CA HIS A 481 -12.32 10.18 17.03
C HIS A 481 -12.07 9.04 16.05
N TYR A 482 -12.87 8.99 14.99
CA TYR A 482 -12.75 8.00 13.94
C TYR A 482 -11.85 8.54 12.83
N LEU A 483 -10.66 7.96 12.65
CA LEU A 483 -9.69 8.42 11.66
C LEU A 483 -9.99 7.86 10.25
N TYR A 484 -10.38 6.59 10.16
CA TYR A 484 -10.49 5.86 8.89
C TYR A 484 -11.85 5.21 8.66
N THR A 485 -12.79 5.40 9.56
CA THR A 485 -14.15 4.85 9.44
C THR A 485 -15.19 5.89 9.83
N SER A 486 -16.44 5.68 9.47
CA SER A 486 -17.56 6.50 9.93
C SER A 486 -18.05 5.99 11.28
N GLN A 487 -18.55 6.88 12.14
CA GLN A 487 -19.24 6.51 13.39
C GLN A 487 -20.47 5.62 13.12
N ASP A 488 -21.06 5.72 11.92
CA ASP A 488 -22.23 4.97 11.49
C ASP A 488 -21.90 3.62 10.87
N ASN A 489 -20.64 3.18 10.89
CA ASN A 489 -20.24 1.89 10.33
C ASN A 489 -20.96 0.75 11.06
N VAL A 490 -21.69 -0.10 10.33
CA VAL A 490 -22.43 -1.24 10.88
C VAL A 490 -21.58 -2.17 11.76
N PHE A 491 -20.31 -2.31 11.45
CA PHE A 491 -19.39 -3.13 12.25
C PHE A 491 -19.08 -2.51 13.62
N LEU A 492 -19.23 -1.20 13.77
CA LEU A 492 -19.08 -0.52 15.07
C LEU A 492 -20.33 -0.71 15.96
N ALA A 493 -21.50 -0.95 15.37
CA ALA A 493 -22.73 -1.25 16.11
C ALA A 493 -22.64 -2.62 16.85
N LEU A 494 -21.75 -3.51 16.42
CA LEU A 494 -21.47 -4.80 17.07
C LEU A 494 -20.50 -4.68 18.27
N LYS A 495 -20.07 -3.47 18.62
CA LYS A 495 -19.19 -3.20 19.76
C LYS A 495 -19.86 -3.59 21.08
N ARG A 496 -19.09 -4.20 21.96
CA ARG A 496 -19.51 -4.52 23.34
C ARG A 496 -19.49 -3.32 24.30
N GLN A 497 -18.87 -2.21 23.91
CA GLN A 497 -18.73 -1.03 24.76
C GLN A 497 -20.00 -0.17 24.68
N LYS A 498 -20.55 0.22 25.83
CA LYS A 498 -21.71 1.13 25.88
C LYS A 498 -21.29 2.52 25.41
N ASP A 499 -22.00 3.02 24.43
CA ASP A 499 -21.85 4.39 23.91
C ASP A 499 -22.86 5.29 24.64
N ASP A 500 -22.41 5.87 25.76
CA ASP A 500 -23.26 6.66 26.66
C ASP A 500 -22.99 8.17 26.60
N ARG A 501 -22.01 8.62 25.79
CA ARG A 501 -21.61 10.02 25.68
C ARG A 501 -21.99 10.64 24.35
N ILE A 502 -23.26 10.51 23.97
CA ILE A 502 -23.77 10.96 22.68
C ILE A 502 -24.67 12.19 22.88
N GLY A 503 -24.35 13.27 22.18
CA GLY A 503 -25.16 14.47 22.07
C GLY A 503 -25.45 14.80 20.61
N TYR A 504 -26.19 15.89 20.38
CA TYR A 504 -26.46 16.40 19.04
C TYR A 504 -25.48 17.52 18.72
N GLN A 505 -25.09 17.59 17.45
CA GLN A 505 -24.18 18.64 16.98
C GLN A 505 -24.64 19.18 15.63
N ARG A 506 -24.64 20.51 15.51
CA ARG A 506 -24.80 21.22 14.23
C ARG A 506 -23.54 22.01 13.96
N LYS A 507 -23.05 21.91 12.71
CA LYS A 507 -21.89 22.68 12.25
C LYS A 507 -22.12 23.24 10.86
N ALA A 508 -21.78 24.51 10.69
CA ALA A 508 -21.60 25.12 9.37
C ALA A 508 -20.13 25.53 9.26
N GLU A 509 -19.45 25.02 8.26
CA GLU A 509 -18.01 25.22 8.07
C GLU A 509 -17.73 25.73 6.66
N LEU A 510 -16.86 26.73 6.55
CA LEU A 510 -16.28 27.15 5.29
C LEU A 510 -14.76 27.00 5.42
N THR A 511 -14.19 26.16 4.57
CA THR A 511 -12.79 25.77 4.62
C THR A 511 -12.09 26.09 3.31
N TYR A 512 -11.01 26.87 3.37
CA TYR A 512 -10.07 27.04 2.27
C TYR A 512 -8.81 26.19 2.55
N THR A 513 -8.43 25.38 1.57
CA THR A 513 -7.24 24.53 1.66
C THR A 513 -6.33 24.76 0.47
N ASN A 514 -5.02 24.86 0.71
CA ASN A 514 -4.01 24.90 -0.36
C ASN A 514 -2.82 24.00 0.00
N GLU A 515 -2.50 23.06 -0.89
CA GLU A 515 -1.35 22.15 -0.81
C GLU A 515 -0.34 22.46 -1.91
N PHE A 516 0.94 22.40 -1.56
CA PHE A 516 2.07 22.63 -2.45
C PHE A 516 2.88 21.36 -2.65
N HIS A 517 3.51 21.22 -3.82
CA HIS A 517 4.43 20.11 -4.12
C HIS A 517 5.64 20.01 -3.19
N SER A 518 5.97 21.09 -2.47
CA SER A 518 7.01 21.12 -1.43
C SER A 518 6.68 20.31 -0.18
N GLY A 519 5.44 19.80 -0.07
CA GLY A 519 4.92 19.15 1.14
C GLY A 519 4.37 20.11 2.19
N PHE A 520 4.37 21.43 1.93
CA PHE A 520 3.69 22.41 2.75
C PHE A 520 2.20 22.48 2.39
N SER A 521 1.34 22.64 3.37
CA SER A 521 -0.07 22.94 3.19
C SER A 521 -0.61 23.80 4.29
N PHE A 522 -1.61 24.60 3.99
CA PHE A 522 -2.35 25.35 4.98
C PHE A 522 -3.86 25.26 4.75
N GLN A 523 -4.60 25.37 5.82
CA GLN A 523 -6.05 25.32 5.83
C GLN A 523 -6.57 26.41 6.76
N VAL A 524 -7.53 27.20 6.28
CA VAL A 524 -8.27 28.18 7.06
C VAL A 524 -9.73 27.74 7.10
N THR A 525 -10.28 27.59 8.30
CA THR A 525 -11.68 27.16 8.48
C THR A 525 -12.40 28.16 9.38
N THR A 526 -13.52 28.68 8.90
CA THR A 526 -14.52 29.34 9.76
C THR A 526 -15.59 28.34 10.11
N ARG A 527 -15.96 28.27 11.38
CA ARG A 527 -16.90 27.26 11.89
C ARG A 527 -17.91 27.88 12.84
N LEU A 528 -19.18 27.66 12.54
CA LEU A 528 -20.29 27.87 13.49
C LEU A 528 -20.69 26.50 14.04
N ARG A 529 -20.53 26.28 15.30
CA ARG A 529 -20.82 25.02 15.98
C ARG A 529 -21.85 25.21 17.09
N LYS A 530 -22.79 24.30 17.15
CA LYS A 530 -23.78 24.19 18.22
C LYS A 530 -23.86 22.76 18.71
N ASP A 531 -23.47 22.52 19.94
CA ASP A 531 -23.59 21.24 20.64
C ASP A 531 -24.85 21.29 21.51
N GLU A 532 -25.75 20.31 21.34
CA GLU A 532 -26.99 20.19 22.11
C GLU A 532 -26.89 19.00 23.07
N SER A 533 -27.35 19.18 24.29
CA SER A 533 -27.42 18.10 25.27
C SER A 533 -28.40 17.00 24.86
N SER A 534 -28.18 15.79 25.35
CA SER A 534 -29.12 14.67 25.23
C SER A 534 -29.43 14.11 26.63
N HIS A 535 -30.39 13.17 26.70
CA HIS A 535 -30.67 12.47 27.96
C HIS A 535 -29.49 11.62 28.45
N LEU A 536 -28.56 11.23 27.52
CA LEU A 536 -27.33 10.47 27.86
C LEU A 536 -26.23 11.41 28.40
N ILE A 537 -26.19 12.66 27.97
CA ILE A 537 -25.18 13.64 28.38
C ILE A 537 -25.79 15.01 28.58
N PRO A 538 -26.38 15.30 29.78
CA PRO A 538 -26.92 16.61 30.11
C PRO A 538 -25.78 17.61 30.32
N PHE A 539 -25.96 18.85 29.86
CA PHE A 539 -25.05 19.94 30.17
C PHE A 539 -25.55 20.66 31.42
N ILE A 540 -24.70 20.74 32.44
CA ILE A 540 -25.02 21.32 33.72
C ILE A 540 -23.98 22.39 34.03
N ARG A 541 -24.41 23.60 34.43
CA ARG A 541 -23.51 24.64 34.95
C ARG A 541 -22.93 24.21 36.29
N GLN A 542 -21.68 24.57 36.52
CA GLN A 542 -21.00 24.35 37.81
C GLN A 542 -21.18 25.59 38.76
N ASP A 543 -22.29 26.28 38.64
CA ASP A 543 -22.71 27.33 39.55
C ASP A 543 -23.53 26.76 40.72
N GLU A 544 -23.86 27.59 41.69
CA GLU A 544 -24.64 27.19 42.89
C GLU A 544 -26.01 26.61 42.50
N ASP A 545 -26.63 27.11 41.44
CA ASP A 545 -27.96 26.70 40.98
C ASP A 545 -27.96 25.42 40.14
N LYS A 546 -26.78 24.90 39.70
CA LYS A 546 -26.65 23.71 38.87
C LYS A 546 -27.65 23.65 37.71
N SER A 547 -27.86 24.79 37.06
CA SER A 547 -28.87 24.95 36.01
C SER A 547 -28.51 24.12 34.74
N PHE A 548 -29.55 23.57 34.11
CA PHE A 548 -29.37 22.83 32.83
C PHE A 548 -29.17 23.81 31.68
N VAL A 549 -28.19 23.47 30.83
CA VAL A 549 -27.89 24.19 29.60
C VAL A 549 -28.32 23.35 28.43
N LYS A 550 -29.24 23.86 27.61
CA LYS A 550 -29.77 23.12 26.46
C LYS A 550 -28.74 22.96 25.34
N SER A 551 -27.96 23.98 25.09
CA SER A 551 -26.97 23.99 24.01
C SER A 551 -25.81 24.95 24.29
N ILE A 552 -24.69 24.70 23.66
CA ILE A 552 -23.48 25.51 23.66
C ILE A 552 -23.17 25.87 22.22
N SER A 553 -23.01 27.17 21.95
CA SER A 553 -22.68 27.65 20.59
C SER A 553 -21.29 28.25 20.56
N THR A 554 -20.52 28.01 19.50
CA THR A 554 -19.22 28.64 19.25
C THR A 554 -19.12 29.17 17.83
N SER A 555 -18.41 30.28 17.69
CA SER A 555 -18.00 30.83 16.41
C SER A 555 -16.48 30.84 16.38
N GLU A 556 -15.91 30.04 15.51
CA GLU A 556 -14.50 29.66 15.51
C GLU A 556 -13.81 30.03 14.17
N LEU A 557 -12.56 30.49 14.29
CA LEU A 557 -11.62 30.60 13.17
C LEU A 557 -10.43 29.71 13.48
N GLU A 558 -10.15 28.77 12.59
CA GLU A 558 -9.06 27.81 12.71
C GLU A 558 -8.05 27.99 11.59
N LEU A 559 -6.78 28.08 11.96
CA LEU A 559 -5.64 27.98 11.04
C LEU A 559 -4.89 26.68 11.30
N LYS A 560 -4.73 25.85 10.28
CA LYS A 560 -3.94 24.63 10.33
C LYS A 560 -2.82 24.70 9.32
N LEU A 561 -1.59 24.51 9.80
CA LEU A 561 -0.38 24.42 9.00
C LEU A 561 0.12 22.99 9.07
N ARG A 562 0.59 22.44 7.93
CA ARG A 562 1.21 21.14 7.85
C ARG A 562 2.40 21.19 6.90
N TYR A 563 3.52 20.60 7.35
CA TYR A 563 4.71 20.44 6.53
C TYR A 563 5.18 18.99 6.58
N ALA A 564 5.20 18.33 5.43
CA ALA A 564 5.57 16.92 5.28
C ALA A 564 6.34 16.71 3.96
N PRO A 565 7.64 17.08 3.91
CA PRO A 565 8.46 16.96 2.72
C PRO A 565 8.64 15.50 2.33
N ASN A 566 8.56 15.21 1.03
CA ASN A 566 8.75 13.89 0.44
C ASN A 566 7.76 12.81 0.91
N GLU A 567 6.63 13.20 1.51
CA GLU A 567 5.58 12.27 1.88
C GLU A 567 4.91 11.67 0.64
N LYS A 568 4.76 10.36 0.63
CA LYS A 568 4.02 9.61 -0.40
C LYS A 568 2.69 9.14 0.17
N PHE A 569 1.66 9.16 -0.66
CA PHE A 569 0.30 8.80 -0.24
C PHE A 569 -0.24 7.65 -1.07
N PHE A 570 -1.03 6.81 -0.41
CA PHE A 570 -1.98 5.93 -1.06
C PHE A 570 -3.33 6.65 -1.12
N GLN A 571 -3.84 6.84 -2.32
CA GLN A 571 -5.10 7.55 -2.57
C GLN A 571 -6.23 6.55 -2.81
N THR A 572 -7.28 6.65 -2.03
CA THR A 572 -8.56 5.98 -2.29
C THR A 572 -9.61 7.00 -2.71
N GLN A 573 -10.80 6.54 -3.02
CA GLN A 573 -11.94 7.41 -3.32
C GLN A 573 -12.21 8.45 -2.24
N TRP A 574 -11.87 8.14 -0.98
CA TRP A 574 -12.26 8.94 0.19
C TRP A 574 -11.10 9.51 0.97
N ASN A 575 -10.02 8.76 1.06
CA ASN A 575 -8.93 9.06 1.96
C ASN A 575 -7.59 9.00 1.23
N ARG A 576 -6.66 9.76 1.74
CA ARG A 576 -5.23 9.65 1.44
C ARG A 576 -4.53 9.11 2.68
N PHE A 577 -3.83 8.00 2.52
CA PHE A 577 -3.05 7.37 3.58
C PHE A 577 -1.56 7.59 3.31
N PRO A 578 -0.77 8.06 4.30
CA PRO A 578 0.66 8.16 4.12
C PRO A 578 1.26 6.77 3.97
N VAL A 579 2.11 6.61 2.96
CA VAL A 579 2.83 5.36 2.66
C VAL A 579 4.26 5.43 3.18
N SER A 580 4.91 6.59 3.03
CA SER A 580 6.24 6.81 3.58
C SER A 580 6.13 7.31 5.02
N LEU A 581 6.36 6.41 5.98
CA LEU A 581 6.29 6.74 7.40
C LEU A 581 7.58 7.41 7.92
N ASP A 582 8.64 7.45 7.13
CA ASP A 582 9.92 8.08 7.46
C ASP A 582 10.00 9.56 7.06
N ALA A 583 9.05 10.07 6.28
CA ALA A 583 8.91 11.50 6.06
C ALA A 583 8.53 12.19 7.38
N PRO A 584 9.23 13.29 7.79
CA PRO A 584 8.83 14.05 8.95
C PRO A 584 7.53 14.80 8.67
N VAL A 585 6.60 14.76 9.61
CA VAL A 585 5.32 15.48 9.53
C VAL A 585 5.24 16.45 10.70
N PHE A 586 5.15 17.73 10.40
CA PHE A 586 4.92 18.78 11.37
C PHE A 586 3.51 19.33 11.17
N THR A 587 2.79 19.52 12.27
CA THR A 587 1.46 20.12 12.27
C THR A 587 1.36 21.20 13.33
N LEU A 588 0.70 22.29 13.00
CA LEU A 588 0.34 23.35 13.94
C LEU A 588 -1.09 23.77 13.65
N THR A 589 -1.94 23.68 14.66
CA THR A 589 -3.34 24.12 14.57
C THR A 589 -3.58 25.16 15.63
N HIS A 590 -4.18 26.29 15.25
CA HIS A 590 -4.64 27.31 16.17
C HIS A 590 -6.08 27.66 15.88
N THR A 591 -6.94 27.54 16.89
CA THR A 591 -8.35 27.87 16.81
C THR A 591 -8.65 29.03 17.77
N MET A 592 -9.33 30.03 17.27
CA MET A 592 -9.84 31.15 18.03
C MET A 592 -11.36 31.17 18.02
N ALA A 593 -11.98 31.36 19.14
CA ALA A 593 -13.44 31.57 19.27
C ALA A 593 -13.71 32.87 19.99
N ALA A 594 -14.74 33.59 19.57
CA ALA A 594 -15.13 34.87 20.14
C ALA A 594 -16.59 34.86 20.61
N LYS A 595 -16.81 35.25 21.86
CA LYS A 595 -18.13 35.42 22.41
C LYS A 595 -18.85 36.62 21.76
N GLY A 596 -20.14 36.43 21.47
CA GLY A 596 -20.98 37.47 20.85
C GLY A 596 -20.87 37.53 19.32
N VAL A 597 -19.84 36.95 18.71
CA VAL A 597 -19.71 36.88 17.26
C VAL A 597 -20.59 35.76 16.73
N LEU A 598 -21.51 36.07 15.83
CA LEU A 598 -22.44 35.12 15.20
C LEU A 598 -23.10 34.12 16.17
N GLY A 599 -23.40 34.59 17.39
CA GLY A 599 -24.07 33.80 18.43
C GLY A 599 -23.15 32.87 19.22
N GLY A 600 -21.84 33.12 19.23
CA GLY A 600 -20.89 32.37 20.05
C GLY A 600 -21.04 32.68 21.55
N ASP A 601 -21.07 31.67 22.41
CA ASP A 601 -21.24 31.80 23.89
C ASP A 601 -19.91 31.97 24.60
N TYR A 602 -18.78 31.56 24.00
CA TYR A 602 -17.47 31.47 24.64
C TYR A 602 -16.38 32.15 23.83
N THR A 603 -15.44 32.78 24.55
CA THR A 603 -14.14 33.19 24.00
C THR A 603 -13.09 32.21 24.46
N TYR A 604 -12.37 31.61 23.53
CA TYR A 604 -11.26 30.74 23.86
C TYR A 604 -10.24 30.65 22.71
N HIS A 605 -9.04 30.25 23.08
CA HIS A 605 -7.97 29.92 22.17
C HIS A 605 -7.55 28.47 22.40
N TYR A 606 -7.33 27.72 21.32
CA TYR A 606 -6.81 26.37 21.33
C TYR A 606 -5.62 26.29 20.41
N THR A 607 -4.52 25.75 20.91
CA THR A 607 -3.31 25.52 20.11
C THR A 607 -2.91 24.05 20.22
N GLU A 608 -2.64 23.39 19.10
CA GLU A 608 -2.11 22.03 19.04
C GLU A 608 -0.89 22.03 18.11
N ALA A 609 0.21 21.46 18.58
CA ALA A 609 1.39 21.19 17.78
C ALA A 609 1.64 19.68 17.74
N GLY A 610 2.04 19.17 16.59
CA GLY A 610 2.33 17.75 16.41
C GLY A 610 3.60 17.54 15.57
N PHE A 611 4.33 16.50 15.92
CA PHE A 611 5.48 16.00 15.17
C PHE A 611 5.36 14.48 15.06
N GLN A 612 5.59 13.95 13.86
CA GLN A 612 5.62 12.53 13.63
C GLN A 612 6.76 12.19 12.67
N LYS A 613 7.55 11.16 13.00
CA LYS A 613 8.59 10.62 12.12
C LYS A 613 8.97 9.20 12.53
N ARG A 614 9.21 8.36 11.55
CA ARG A 614 9.87 7.06 11.72
C ARG A 614 11.39 7.23 11.57
N PHE A 615 12.14 6.78 12.57
CA PHE A 615 13.59 6.70 12.55
C PHE A 615 14.03 5.26 12.32
N TRP A 616 14.78 5.03 11.27
CA TRP A 616 15.32 3.72 10.93
C TRP A 616 16.73 3.57 11.51
N PHE A 617 16.97 2.46 12.18
CA PHE A 617 18.26 2.08 12.75
C PHE A 617 18.89 0.90 11.98
N SER A 618 18.66 0.83 10.68
CA SER A 618 19.14 -0.23 9.80
C SER A 618 18.78 -1.63 10.33
N ALA A 619 19.78 -2.46 10.65
CA ALA A 619 19.60 -3.83 11.16
C ALA A 619 18.83 -3.94 12.50
N PHE A 620 18.73 -2.85 13.25
CA PHE A 620 18.07 -2.81 14.57
C PHE A 620 16.57 -2.43 14.49
N GLY A 621 16.05 -2.26 13.26
CA GLY A 621 14.63 -1.93 13.05
C GLY A 621 14.36 -0.42 13.02
N TYR A 622 13.24 0.01 13.60
CA TYR A 622 12.84 1.41 13.61
C TYR A 622 12.14 1.81 14.91
N THR A 623 12.05 3.12 15.11
CA THR A 623 11.26 3.74 16.17
C THR A 623 10.32 4.77 15.55
N ASP A 624 9.03 4.66 15.84
CA ASP A 624 8.04 5.69 15.51
C ASP A 624 7.96 6.70 16.66
N VAL A 625 8.28 7.95 16.36
CA VAL A 625 8.15 9.06 17.30
C VAL A 625 6.92 9.87 16.91
N ILE A 626 5.93 9.93 17.80
CA ILE A 626 4.72 10.72 17.64
C ILE A 626 4.60 11.61 18.88
N LEU A 627 4.78 12.91 18.68
CA LEU A 627 4.64 13.90 19.74
C LEU A 627 3.42 14.78 19.44
N LYS A 628 2.56 14.95 20.41
CA LYS A 628 1.42 15.86 20.35
C LYS A 628 1.34 16.68 21.62
N ALA A 629 1.25 17.99 21.48
CA ALA A 629 1.02 18.91 22.60
C ALA A 629 -0.13 19.83 22.24
N GLY A 630 -1.07 19.98 23.15
CA GLY A 630 -2.22 20.85 22.96
C GLY A 630 -2.58 21.59 24.24
N LYS A 631 -3.04 22.82 24.08
CA LYS A 631 -3.48 23.67 25.19
C LYS A 631 -4.72 24.47 24.81
N VAL A 632 -5.72 24.42 25.68
CA VAL A 632 -6.81 25.39 25.72
C VAL A 632 -6.42 26.49 26.70
N TRP A 633 -6.35 27.69 26.22
CA TRP A 633 -5.82 28.84 27.01
C TRP A 633 -6.82 29.45 27.95
N ASN A 634 -8.11 29.19 27.74
CA ASN A 634 -9.22 29.74 28.52
C ASN A 634 -10.03 28.62 29.20
N LYS A 635 -10.81 28.96 30.20
CA LYS A 635 -11.80 28.02 30.77
C LYS A 635 -12.93 27.81 29.77
N VAL A 636 -13.20 26.53 29.46
CA VAL A 636 -14.24 26.12 28.52
C VAL A 636 -15.07 24.99 29.11
N PRO A 637 -16.32 24.85 28.67
CA PRO A 637 -17.15 23.72 29.08
C PRO A 637 -16.66 22.40 28.49
N PHE A 638 -17.07 21.27 29.08
CA PHE A 638 -16.67 19.91 28.72
C PHE A 638 -16.65 19.62 27.22
N PRO A 639 -17.66 19.99 26.40
CA PRO A 639 -17.65 19.66 24.98
C PRO A 639 -16.54 20.34 24.18
N LEU A 640 -15.89 21.35 24.73
CA LEU A 640 -14.79 22.10 24.09
C LEU A 640 -13.41 21.73 24.65
N LEU A 641 -13.33 20.79 25.60
CA LEU A 641 -12.06 20.30 26.13
C LEU A 641 -11.33 19.41 25.10
N ILE A 642 -10.02 19.38 25.22
CA ILE A 642 -9.19 18.41 24.48
C ILE A 642 -9.39 17.04 25.13
N ILE A 643 -9.98 16.11 24.39
CA ILE A 643 -10.14 14.74 24.83
C ILE A 643 -9.19 13.88 24.00
N PRO A 644 -8.21 13.20 24.62
CA PRO A 644 -7.33 12.28 23.90
C PRO A 644 -8.11 11.21 23.14
N ASN A 645 -7.61 10.83 21.97
CA ASN A 645 -8.23 9.76 21.18
C ASN A 645 -8.29 8.48 21.99
N ALA A 646 -9.46 7.88 22.11
CA ALA A 646 -9.60 6.54 22.66
C ALA A 646 -8.99 5.52 21.67
N ASN A 647 -8.25 4.53 22.18
CA ASN A 647 -7.77 3.42 21.38
C ASN A 647 -8.97 2.57 20.95
N LEU A 648 -9.41 2.74 19.71
CA LEU A 648 -10.42 1.90 19.07
C LEU A 648 -9.70 0.77 18.33
N SER A 649 -9.25 -0.25 19.05
CA SER A 649 -8.76 -1.48 18.42
C SER A 649 -9.96 -2.29 17.95
N LEU A 650 -10.08 -2.52 16.65
CA LEU A 650 -10.99 -3.51 16.07
C LEU A 650 -10.46 -4.93 16.24
N SER A 651 -9.19 -5.09 16.63
CA SER A 651 -8.57 -6.38 16.89
C SER A 651 -8.80 -6.80 18.33
N LEU A 652 -9.66 -7.78 18.51
CA LEU A 652 -9.93 -8.43 19.82
C LEU A 652 -8.73 -9.25 20.34
N ILE A 653 -7.67 -9.44 19.57
CA ILE A 653 -6.55 -10.34 19.87
C ILE A 653 -5.37 -9.61 20.52
N HIS A 654 -5.25 -8.30 20.39
CA HIS A 654 -4.17 -7.49 20.94
C HIS A 654 -4.67 -6.30 21.75
N ILE A 655 -5.62 -6.55 22.66
CA ILE A 655 -5.89 -5.61 23.73
C ILE A 655 -4.81 -5.86 24.79
N SER A 656 -3.69 -5.17 24.68
CA SER A 656 -2.92 -4.87 25.88
C SER A 656 -3.82 -3.98 26.72
N GLU A 657 -4.40 -4.52 27.79
CA GLU A 657 -5.03 -3.74 28.82
C GLU A 657 -4.02 -2.65 29.24
N PRO A 658 -4.38 -1.36 29.17
CA PRO A 658 -3.62 -0.38 29.91
C PRO A 658 -3.80 -0.77 31.37
N THR A 659 -2.75 -1.27 31.99
CA THR A 659 -2.67 -1.38 33.43
C THR A 659 -2.87 0.00 34.01
N ARG A 660 -4.12 0.37 34.26
CA ARG A 660 -4.48 1.38 35.25
C ARG A 660 -4.08 0.79 36.60
N ARG A 661 -2.87 1.02 37.01
CA ARG A 661 -2.57 1.13 38.43
C ARG A 661 -2.56 2.61 38.76
N SER A 662 -3.52 2.95 39.61
CA SER A 662 -3.80 4.12 40.44
C SER A 662 -2.77 5.23 40.42
#